data_26ed7f2646b26a547b64abda480551e1
#
_entry.id   26ed7f2646b26a547b64abda480551e1
#
_cell.length_a   1.000
_cell.length_b   1.000
_cell.length_c   1.000
_cell.angle_alpha   90.00
_cell.angle_beta   90.00
_cell.angle_gamma   90.00
#
_symmetry.space_group_name_H-M   'P 1'
#
loop_
_entity.id
_entity.type
_entity.pdbx_description
1 polymer ?
#
loop_
_entity_poly.entity_id
_entity_poly.type
_entity_poly.pdbx_seq_one_letter_code
_entity_poly.pdbx_strand_id
1 'polypeptide(L)'
;MGLLLARKGTTDRVNLSLPDKNQQVRANMSHLTIDTENNQRQPFELPGAKPHYNPDRPGQVNHIFLDLIIDIPRQSFQGSCQITLTPIRQGISSLILDAVDLNINSVFIEGISQPFDYDRSLLTIHLLQPTTDKPIILTINYEVKQPQRGLYFIRPDEYYPDKPMQVWTQGEDEDSRFWFPCFDYPGQLTTSEIRVKIPQPYIAISNGELISVATVGEDRIYHWSQKQIHPTYLMTLAVGDFAELCDSWNGVPVTYYVEKGREEEGQRSMGKTPRMIEFFSQKFGYPYPYPKYAQVCVDDFIFGGMENTSTTILTDRCLIDQRASIDHTWTESLVAHELAHQWFGDLVVIKHWSHAWIKEGMASYSEVLWTESEYGKADASYYLLGEARSYLEEDASRYRRPMVTHVYREAIELYDRHLYEKGACVYHMIRSILGEDLFAKAIQTFVRDNAHKTVETVDLLRAIEKATGYNLLFLFDQYVYRGGHPDYKVAYSWDNQNNLAQLTVTQTQDEKELFDLKIPVAFAYLNSEDITYNLRIHQKEQSFYFPLAQKPDFVKFDRGNNFLKTVTLEYPIGELKAQLQQDPDPISRIYAAIAIAKKGGLEAIEALGTSLENEPFWGVRVEVAKQLATLRLDQAVTALIKGLNDEKAQVRRAVVEGLSEIKTLDSYNALKSLLETGDASYYVEAATARGLGCMAVGQLQNKEGEIIDLLNHILQSRKGWNEVVRAGAIGGLSQLKTSPAALESILTYTALGTPQPLRLGAIRALGAISSGQTTDKLTVILERLETIAKETFFLTQVAVCNALGQIENAKAIVILQALSDRTPDGRVRRVAEEAVQKVQKKLGSEKAIQEIREELEKMKQENQELKSRLTKLEAKNG
;
A
#
# COMPACT_ATOMS: atom_id res chain seq x y z
N MET A 1 12.35 38.00 -14.87
CA MET A 1 11.60 39.26 -14.79
C MET A 1 10.16 38.87 -14.61
N GLY A 2 9.54 38.93 -13.52
CA GLY A 2 9.53 39.70 -12.31
C GLY A 2 8.13 39.59 -11.75
N LEU A 3 8.12 39.29 -10.46
CA LEU A 3 7.33 39.88 -9.38
C LEU A 3 5.81 39.64 -9.35
N LEU A 4 5.39 38.89 -8.28
CA LEU A 4 5.02 39.29 -6.90
C LEU A 4 3.56 39.67 -6.68
N LEU A 5 2.96 39.05 -5.70
CA LEU A 5 2.23 39.39 -4.48
C LEU A 5 0.92 38.63 -4.37
N ALA A 6 0.78 37.76 -3.41
CA ALA A 6 0.56 37.78 -1.96
C ALA A 6 -0.86 38.23 -1.55
N ARG A 7 -1.58 37.42 -0.84
CA ARG A 7 -2.11 37.52 0.52
C ARG A 7 -3.41 36.77 0.75
N LYS A 8 -3.37 35.93 1.75
CA LYS A 8 -4.04 35.73 3.05
C LYS A 8 -5.42 35.05 2.93
N GLY A 9 -5.73 34.09 3.69
CA GLY A 9 -5.31 33.37 4.89
C GLY A 9 -6.55 32.84 5.60
N THR A 10 -6.40 31.83 6.33
CA THR A 10 -7.11 31.31 7.49
C THR A 10 -7.52 29.83 7.40
N THR A 11 -6.93 29.15 8.31
CA THR A 11 -6.94 27.80 8.89
C THR A 11 -8.31 27.19 9.12
N ASP A 12 -8.47 25.84 8.85
CA ASP A 12 -8.81 24.86 9.91
C ASP A 12 -8.80 23.40 9.40
N ARG A 13 -8.07 22.61 10.12
CA ARG A 13 -8.04 21.23 10.55
C ARG A 13 -8.53 20.09 9.63
N VAL A 14 -7.60 19.27 9.19
CA VAL A 14 -7.83 17.89 8.70
C VAL A 14 -6.90 16.92 9.42
N ASN A 15 -7.49 15.89 10.02
CA ASN A 15 -6.77 14.75 10.60
C ASN A 15 -6.30 13.80 9.48
N LEU A 16 -5.00 13.68 9.29
CA LEU A 16 -4.38 12.77 8.34
C LEU A 16 -3.57 11.72 9.09
N SER A 17 -4.07 10.48 9.13
CA SER A 17 -3.27 9.31 9.43
C SER A 17 -2.88 8.65 8.11
N LEU A 18 -1.58 8.53 7.83
CA LEU A 18 -1.09 7.71 6.72
C LEU A 18 -1.32 6.24 7.06
N PRO A 19 -2.01 5.46 6.23
CA PRO A 19 -2.18 4.04 6.47
C PRO A 19 -0.91 3.30 6.09
N ASP A 20 -0.55 2.34 6.93
CA ASP A 20 0.36 1.26 6.58
C ASP A 20 -0.23 0.52 5.37
N LYS A 21 0.50 0.40 4.27
CA LYS A 21 0.03 -0.12 2.99
C LYS A 21 -0.64 -1.50 3.07
N ASN A 22 -0.51 -2.22 4.19
CA ASN A 22 -0.85 -3.62 4.28
C ASN A 22 -1.96 -4.03 5.27
N GLN A 23 -2.51 -3.15 6.11
CA GLN A 23 -3.54 -3.59 7.07
C GLN A 23 -4.66 -2.60 7.38
N GLN A 24 -4.56 -1.31 7.08
CA GLN A 24 -5.58 -0.32 7.46
C GLN A 24 -6.47 0.19 6.32
N VAL A 25 -6.09 -0.04 5.06
CA VAL A 25 -6.82 0.49 3.89
C VAL A 25 -8.26 -0.04 3.80
N ARG A 26 -8.56 -1.21 4.36
CA ARG A 26 -9.91 -1.80 4.34
C ARG A 26 -10.73 -1.62 5.62
N ALA A 27 -10.11 -1.16 6.72
CA ALA A 27 -10.81 -1.03 8.00
C ALA A 27 -11.39 0.38 8.29
N ASN A 28 -10.96 1.43 7.56
CA ASN A 28 -11.35 2.82 7.83
C ASN A 28 -12.06 3.51 6.65
N MET A 29 -12.84 2.77 5.88
CA MET A 29 -13.69 3.36 4.84
C MET A 29 -15.04 3.79 5.39
N SER A 30 -15.06 4.59 6.45
CA SER A 30 -16.26 5.29 6.89
C SER A 30 -16.12 6.78 6.61
N HIS A 31 -17.05 7.29 5.81
CA HIS A 31 -17.39 8.70 5.58
C HIS A 31 -16.42 9.55 4.75
N LEU A 32 -16.53 9.41 3.43
CA LEU A 32 -16.23 10.51 2.52
C LEU A 32 -17.47 11.40 2.31
N THR A 33 -17.76 12.26 3.29
CA THR A 33 -18.23 13.60 2.95
C THR A 33 -16.95 14.40 2.72
N ILE A 34 -16.56 14.55 1.45
CA ILE A 34 -15.49 15.47 1.06
C ILE A 34 -16.01 16.87 1.35
N ASP A 35 -15.57 17.43 2.48
CA ASP A 35 -15.76 18.84 2.77
C ASP A 35 -14.72 19.59 1.93
N THR A 36 -15.16 20.11 0.78
CA THR A 36 -14.29 20.69 -0.27
C THR A 36 -13.80 22.11 0.06
N GLU A 37 -14.07 22.66 1.23
CA GLU A 37 -13.87 24.09 1.47
C GLU A 37 -12.50 24.51 1.99
N ASN A 38 -11.48 23.66 2.23
CA ASN A 38 -10.13 24.18 2.61
C ASN A 38 -8.98 23.16 2.58
N ASN A 39 -8.98 22.17 1.74
CA ASN A 39 -7.84 21.26 1.61
C ASN A 39 -6.83 21.77 0.56
N GLN A 40 -5.86 22.57 0.97
CA GLN A 40 -4.67 22.79 0.15
C GLN A 40 -3.84 21.47 0.18
N ARG A 41 -3.89 20.73 -0.93
CA ARG A 41 -3.00 19.60 -1.20
C ARG A 41 -1.55 20.04 -1.04
N GLN A 42 -0.70 19.15 -0.52
CA GLN A 42 0.74 19.37 -0.52
C GLN A 42 1.29 19.10 -1.94
N PRO A 43 2.39 19.72 -2.36
CA PRO A 43 3.10 19.31 -3.56
C PRO A 43 3.68 17.90 -3.37
N PHE A 44 3.66 17.11 -4.45
CA PHE A 44 4.31 15.78 -4.44
C PHE A 44 5.83 15.92 -4.31
N GLU A 45 6.39 16.90 -5.02
CA GLU A 45 7.82 17.17 -5.03
C GLU A 45 8.25 17.80 -3.69
N LEU A 46 9.00 17.04 -2.90
CA LEU A 46 9.64 17.55 -1.68
C LEU A 46 10.97 18.25 -2.01
N PRO A 47 11.52 19.08 -1.08
CA PRO A 47 12.84 19.69 -1.26
C PRO A 47 13.89 18.63 -1.63
N GLY A 48 14.65 18.88 -2.71
CA GLY A 48 15.63 17.95 -3.25
C GLY A 48 15.12 17.06 -4.39
N ALA A 49 13.82 17.11 -4.71
CA ALA A 49 13.31 16.46 -5.91
C ALA A 49 13.94 17.06 -7.18
N LYS A 50 14.34 16.20 -8.09
CA LYS A 50 14.99 16.56 -9.36
C LYS A 50 14.53 15.63 -10.48
N PRO A 51 14.70 16.03 -11.75
CA PRO A 51 14.47 15.11 -12.87
C PRO A 51 15.44 13.93 -12.84
N HIS A 52 14.91 12.73 -13.05
CA HIS A 52 15.65 11.48 -13.19
C HIS A 52 15.50 10.93 -14.59
N TYR A 53 16.61 10.44 -15.14
CA TYR A 53 16.67 9.82 -16.46
C TYR A 53 17.48 8.52 -16.37
N ASN A 54 17.29 7.64 -17.35
CA ASN A 54 18.13 6.45 -17.43
C ASN A 54 19.61 6.84 -17.49
N PRO A 55 20.48 6.17 -16.71
CA PRO A 55 21.91 6.44 -16.74
C PRO A 55 22.52 5.99 -18.08
N ASP A 56 23.70 6.54 -18.39
CA ASP A 56 24.50 6.06 -19.51
C ASP A 56 24.91 4.60 -19.31
N ARG A 57 24.81 3.81 -20.38
CA ARG A 57 25.19 2.39 -20.36
C ARG A 57 26.60 2.20 -20.96
N PRO A 58 27.59 1.77 -20.17
CA PRO A 58 28.93 1.45 -20.69
C PRO A 58 28.92 0.15 -21.50
N GLY A 59 28.01 -0.77 -21.17
CA GLY A 59 27.89 -2.08 -21.83
C GLY A 59 26.57 -2.76 -21.50
N GLN A 60 26.38 -3.93 -22.12
CA GLN A 60 25.33 -4.86 -21.75
C GLN A 60 25.87 -5.84 -20.72
N VAL A 61 25.27 -5.88 -19.53
CA VAL A 61 25.53 -6.94 -18.56
C VAL A 61 24.88 -8.22 -19.09
N ASN A 62 25.71 -9.27 -19.29
CA ASN A 62 25.24 -10.54 -19.80
C ASN A 62 24.92 -11.52 -18.67
N HIS A 63 25.72 -11.46 -17.58
CA HIS A 63 25.58 -12.38 -16.45
C HIS A 63 26.14 -11.78 -15.18
N ILE A 64 25.48 -12.07 -14.04
CA ILE A 64 25.96 -11.78 -12.69
C ILE A 64 26.07 -13.09 -11.92
N PHE A 65 27.23 -13.37 -11.35
CA PHE A 65 27.45 -14.52 -10.48
C PHE A 65 27.88 -14.04 -9.09
N LEU A 66 27.07 -14.35 -8.09
CA LEU A 66 27.36 -14.08 -6.68
C LEU A 66 27.82 -15.36 -5.99
N ASP A 67 28.99 -15.33 -5.34
CA ASP A 67 29.53 -16.42 -4.55
C ASP A 67 29.74 -15.94 -3.12
N LEU A 68 28.84 -16.34 -2.19
CA LEU A 68 28.66 -15.71 -0.88
C LEU A 68 28.85 -16.72 0.24
N ILE A 69 29.39 -16.25 1.36
CA ILE A 69 29.43 -16.94 2.66
C ILE A 69 28.68 -16.08 3.65
N ILE A 70 27.60 -16.63 4.22
CA ILE A 70 26.73 -15.93 5.19
C ILE A 70 27.12 -16.36 6.62
N ASP A 71 27.42 -15.38 7.47
CA ASP A 71 27.64 -15.56 8.91
C ASP A 71 26.44 -14.96 9.69
N ILE A 72 25.42 -15.78 9.95
CA ILE A 72 24.17 -15.34 10.58
C ILE A 72 24.43 -14.80 12.00
N PRO A 73 25.21 -15.50 12.88
CA PRO A 73 25.51 -15.00 14.21
C PRO A 73 26.19 -13.63 14.22
N ARG A 74 27.11 -13.36 13.29
CA ARG A 74 27.80 -12.07 13.19
C ARG A 74 27.06 -11.02 12.38
N GLN A 75 25.94 -11.39 11.76
CA GLN A 75 25.19 -10.51 10.84
C GLN A 75 26.10 -9.93 9.75
N SER A 76 26.83 -10.80 9.08
CA SER A 76 27.77 -10.40 8.06
C SER A 76 27.81 -11.41 6.92
N PHE A 77 28.26 -10.97 5.78
CA PHE A 77 28.56 -11.84 4.66
C PHE A 77 29.77 -11.34 3.89
N GLN A 78 30.43 -12.25 3.18
CA GLN A 78 31.57 -11.95 2.33
C GLN A 78 31.55 -12.84 1.09
N GLY A 79 32.19 -12.40 0.04
CA GLY A 79 32.30 -13.18 -1.19
C GLY A 79 32.73 -12.37 -2.37
N SER A 80 32.31 -12.81 -3.55
CA SER A 80 32.60 -12.13 -4.80
C SER A 80 31.33 -11.90 -5.63
N CYS A 81 31.31 -10.78 -6.33
CA CYS A 81 30.40 -10.50 -7.42
C CYS A 81 31.18 -10.54 -8.73
N GLN A 82 30.81 -11.45 -9.63
CA GLN A 82 31.40 -11.52 -10.97
C GLN A 82 30.39 -11.02 -11.99
N ILE A 83 30.77 -10.02 -12.78
CA ILE A 83 29.91 -9.39 -13.80
C ILE A 83 30.54 -9.64 -15.17
N THR A 84 29.85 -10.34 -16.06
CA THR A 84 30.20 -10.46 -17.47
C THR A 84 29.50 -9.31 -18.23
N LEU A 85 30.35 -8.41 -18.80
CA LEU A 85 29.87 -7.20 -19.48
C LEU A 85 30.40 -7.20 -20.94
N THR A 86 29.49 -7.01 -21.91
CA THR A 86 29.82 -6.71 -23.29
C THR A 86 29.78 -5.20 -23.49
N PRO A 87 30.92 -4.52 -23.75
CA PRO A 87 30.94 -3.08 -23.97
C PRO A 87 30.11 -2.67 -25.19
N ILE A 88 29.32 -1.59 -25.10
CA ILE A 88 28.54 -1.03 -26.21
C ILE A 88 29.45 -0.18 -27.10
N ARG A 89 30.50 0.43 -26.53
CA ARG A 89 31.47 1.24 -27.23
C ARG A 89 32.89 0.86 -26.83
N GLN A 90 33.82 0.97 -27.77
CA GLN A 90 35.26 0.75 -27.53
C GLN A 90 35.89 1.99 -26.86
N GLY A 91 37.03 1.81 -26.23
CA GLY A 91 37.83 2.88 -25.66
C GLY A 91 37.34 3.41 -24.29
N ILE A 92 36.42 2.73 -23.62
CA ILE A 92 36.04 3.07 -22.25
C ILE A 92 37.21 2.74 -21.34
N SER A 93 37.65 3.71 -20.55
CA SER A 93 38.81 3.63 -19.62
C SER A 93 38.36 3.51 -18.14
N SER A 94 37.09 3.65 -17.84
CA SER A 94 36.55 3.47 -16.47
C SER A 94 35.15 2.89 -16.48
N LEU A 95 34.80 2.09 -15.45
CA LEU A 95 33.46 1.61 -15.17
C LEU A 95 33.03 2.15 -13.81
N ILE A 96 31.81 2.63 -13.72
CA ILE A 96 31.23 3.13 -12.47
C ILE A 96 30.05 2.23 -12.11
N LEU A 97 30.10 1.60 -10.93
CA LEU A 97 29.04 0.75 -10.40
C LEU A 97 28.45 1.36 -9.14
N ASP A 98 27.17 1.15 -8.93
CA ASP A 98 26.51 1.40 -7.67
C ASP A 98 26.98 0.38 -6.63
N ALA A 99 27.43 0.85 -5.47
CA ALA A 99 27.94 0.02 -4.38
C ALA A 99 27.87 0.85 -3.09
N VAL A 100 26.87 0.62 -2.26
CA VAL A 100 26.64 1.47 -1.08
C VAL A 100 27.01 0.73 0.19
N ASP A 101 27.91 1.34 0.99
CA ASP A 101 28.37 0.82 2.28
C ASP A 101 28.96 -0.60 2.25
N LEU A 102 29.45 -1.05 1.10
CA LEU A 102 30.20 -2.28 0.98
C LEU A 102 31.68 -2.05 1.36
N ASN A 103 32.37 -3.08 1.85
CA ASN A 103 33.82 -3.05 2.03
C ASN A 103 34.47 -3.73 0.82
N ILE A 104 34.90 -2.95 -0.16
CA ILE A 104 35.53 -3.46 -1.39
C ILE A 104 36.97 -3.83 -1.09
N ASN A 105 37.31 -5.11 -1.25
CA ASN A 105 38.66 -5.62 -0.95
C ASN A 105 39.59 -5.59 -2.17
N SER A 106 39.08 -5.95 -3.34
CA SER A 106 39.86 -6.02 -4.57
C SER A 106 38.96 -6.12 -5.80
N VAL A 107 39.48 -5.63 -6.92
CA VAL A 107 38.81 -5.67 -8.23
C VAL A 107 39.74 -6.30 -9.24
N PHE A 108 39.22 -7.25 -10.04
CA PHE A 108 39.98 -7.93 -11.10
C PHE A 108 39.20 -7.90 -12.40
N ILE A 109 39.93 -7.84 -13.54
CA ILE A 109 39.39 -8.14 -14.86
C ILE A 109 40.23 -9.30 -15.41
N GLU A 110 39.58 -10.42 -15.74
CA GLU A 110 40.22 -11.65 -16.21
C GLU A 110 41.40 -12.07 -15.32
N GLY A 111 41.31 -11.91 -14.01
CA GLY A 111 42.34 -12.22 -13.02
C GLY A 111 43.45 -11.16 -12.85
N ILE A 112 43.42 -10.08 -13.61
CA ILE A 112 44.37 -8.95 -13.49
C ILE A 112 43.78 -7.89 -12.58
N SER A 113 44.50 -7.54 -11.50
CA SER A 113 44.08 -6.51 -10.54
C SER A 113 43.89 -5.15 -11.22
N GLN A 114 42.81 -4.44 -10.92
CA GLN A 114 42.52 -3.11 -11.43
C GLN A 114 42.57 -2.09 -10.30
N PRO A 115 43.08 -0.88 -10.54
CA PRO A 115 42.95 0.25 -9.60
C PRO A 115 41.51 0.73 -9.57
N PHE A 116 41.06 1.14 -8.40
CA PHE A 116 39.69 1.66 -8.20
C PHE A 116 39.66 2.76 -7.15
N ASP A 117 38.69 3.66 -7.30
CA ASP A 117 38.27 4.61 -6.27
C ASP A 117 36.89 4.21 -5.75
N TYR A 118 36.66 4.37 -4.46
CA TYR A 118 35.40 4.04 -3.82
C TYR A 118 35.05 5.08 -2.75
N ASP A 119 33.91 5.77 -2.92
CA ASP A 119 33.40 6.81 -2.01
C ASP A 119 32.33 6.35 -1.04
N ARG A 120 32.09 5.01 -0.95
CA ARG A 120 31.03 4.31 -0.23
C ARG A 120 29.63 4.39 -0.89
N SER A 121 29.52 4.98 -2.05
CA SER A 121 28.30 5.01 -2.86
C SER A 121 28.56 4.50 -4.26
N LEU A 122 29.67 4.90 -4.86
CA LEU A 122 30.07 4.54 -6.21
C LEU A 122 31.45 3.89 -6.22
N LEU A 123 31.55 2.77 -6.94
CA LEU A 123 32.80 2.08 -7.23
C LEU A 123 33.26 2.46 -8.63
N THR A 124 34.30 3.31 -8.73
CA THR A 124 34.92 3.69 -10.00
C THR A 124 36.15 2.81 -10.26
N ILE A 125 36.08 1.96 -11.28
CA ILE A 125 37.14 1.06 -11.67
C ILE A 125 37.90 1.65 -12.84
N HIS A 126 39.21 1.86 -12.69
CA HIS A 126 40.10 2.38 -13.72
C HIS A 126 40.68 1.22 -14.52
N LEU A 127 40.28 1.09 -15.78
CA LEU A 127 40.69 -0.02 -16.64
C LEU A 127 42.14 0.17 -17.09
N LEU A 128 43.02 -0.77 -16.79
CA LEU A 128 44.41 -0.78 -17.26
C LEU A 128 44.51 -0.81 -18.78
N GLN A 129 43.52 -1.42 -19.43
CA GLN A 129 43.33 -1.42 -20.87
C GLN A 129 41.94 -0.96 -21.21
N PRO A 130 41.73 0.04 -22.07
CA PRO A 130 40.41 0.46 -22.52
C PRO A 130 39.65 -0.69 -23.17
N THR A 131 38.32 -0.65 -23.05
CA THR A 131 37.43 -1.68 -23.59
C THR A 131 37.59 -1.83 -25.12
N THR A 132 37.44 -3.07 -25.56
CA THR A 132 37.27 -3.42 -26.98
C THR A 132 35.83 -3.84 -27.24
N ASP A 133 35.54 -4.55 -28.33
CA ASP A 133 34.25 -5.19 -28.62
C ASP A 133 34.07 -6.55 -27.93
N LYS A 134 35.06 -7.01 -27.15
CA LYS A 134 35.01 -8.30 -26.47
C LYS A 134 34.38 -8.17 -25.10
N PRO A 135 33.59 -9.18 -24.68
CA PRO A 135 33.12 -9.27 -23.29
C PRO A 135 34.29 -9.26 -22.32
N ILE A 136 34.10 -8.61 -21.17
CA ILE A 136 35.03 -8.60 -20.04
C ILE A 136 34.37 -9.28 -18.83
N ILE A 137 35.18 -9.97 -18.04
CA ILE A 137 34.74 -10.57 -16.77
C ILE A 137 35.36 -9.78 -15.63
N LEU A 138 34.50 -9.04 -14.97
CA LEU A 138 34.83 -8.23 -13.81
C LEU A 138 34.55 -9.03 -12.55
N THR A 139 35.51 -9.16 -11.65
CA THR A 139 35.34 -9.84 -10.33
C THR A 139 35.67 -8.86 -9.22
N ILE A 140 34.71 -8.66 -8.32
CA ILE A 140 34.82 -7.75 -7.17
C ILE A 140 34.70 -8.59 -5.91
N ASN A 141 35.76 -8.59 -5.07
CA ASN A 141 35.72 -9.22 -3.75
C ASN A 141 35.36 -8.19 -2.69
N TYR A 142 34.43 -8.53 -1.83
CA TYR A 142 33.89 -7.59 -0.85
C TYR A 142 33.35 -8.31 0.39
N GLU A 143 33.13 -7.55 1.44
CA GLU A 143 32.44 -7.99 2.67
C GLU A 143 31.44 -6.90 3.13
N VAL A 144 30.40 -7.33 3.85
CA VAL A 144 29.42 -6.44 4.49
C VAL A 144 29.20 -6.90 5.93
N LYS A 145 29.19 -5.94 6.86
CA LYS A 145 28.94 -6.17 8.29
C LYS A 145 27.75 -5.34 8.74
N GLN A 146 26.78 -6.00 9.35
CA GLN A 146 25.55 -5.38 9.86
C GLN A 146 24.85 -4.51 8.80
N PRO A 147 24.47 -5.08 7.64
CA PRO A 147 23.80 -4.32 6.59
C PRO A 147 22.50 -3.71 7.13
N GLN A 148 22.19 -2.51 6.65
CA GLN A 148 20.98 -1.77 7.05
C GLN A 148 19.89 -1.80 5.97
N ARG A 149 20.24 -2.13 4.72
CA ARG A 149 19.37 -2.24 3.54
C ARG A 149 19.88 -3.35 2.62
N GLY A 150 19.06 -3.76 1.68
CA GLY A 150 19.38 -4.76 0.66
C GLY A 150 19.36 -6.19 1.16
N LEU A 151 20.09 -6.51 2.24
CA LEU A 151 20.10 -7.82 2.90
C LEU A 151 19.87 -7.62 4.41
N TYR A 152 18.96 -8.41 4.97
CA TYR A 152 18.47 -8.28 6.34
C TYR A 152 18.71 -9.56 7.12
N PHE A 153 19.12 -9.42 8.39
CA PHE A 153 19.30 -10.52 9.34
C PHE A 153 18.24 -10.44 10.41
N ILE A 154 17.43 -11.48 10.53
CA ILE A 154 16.44 -11.69 11.59
C ILE A 154 16.99 -12.70 12.57
N ARG A 155 16.85 -12.41 13.86
CA ARG A 155 17.31 -13.28 14.94
C ARG A 155 16.53 -13.05 16.22
N PRO A 156 16.49 -14.06 17.12
CA PRO A 156 16.03 -13.86 18.50
C PRO A 156 16.85 -12.79 19.23
N ASP A 157 16.18 -12.09 20.14
CA ASP A 157 16.81 -11.19 21.11
C ASP A 157 16.21 -11.38 22.51
N GLU A 158 16.66 -10.60 23.51
CA GLU A 158 16.17 -10.69 24.89
C GLU A 158 14.68 -10.39 25.04
N TYR A 159 14.10 -9.61 24.13
CA TYR A 159 12.69 -9.18 24.13
C TYR A 159 11.81 -10.06 23.28
N TYR A 160 12.37 -10.65 22.23
CA TYR A 160 11.68 -11.51 21.25
C TYR A 160 12.45 -12.83 21.06
N PRO A 161 12.48 -13.69 22.11
CA PRO A 161 13.27 -14.93 22.08
C PRO A 161 12.77 -15.98 21.09
N ASP A 162 11.51 -15.87 20.68
CA ASP A 162 10.86 -16.81 19.75
C ASP A 162 11.00 -16.41 18.27
N LYS A 163 11.71 -15.30 17.96
CA LYS A 163 11.98 -14.94 16.57
C LYS A 163 12.82 -15.99 15.86
N PRO A 164 12.52 -16.26 14.56
CA PRO A 164 13.34 -17.18 13.77
C PRO A 164 14.73 -16.60 13.47
N MET A 165 15.67 -17.50 13.12
CA MET A 165 16.91 -17.08 12.49
C MET A 165 16.74 -17.13 10.97
N GLN A 166 16.69 -15.95 10.32
CA GLN A 166 16.49 -15.81 8.89
C GLN A 166 17.41 -14.75 8.30
N VAL A 167 17.67 -14.89 7.01
CA VAL A 167 18.28 -13.85 6.17
C VAL A 167 17.41 -13.72 4.93
N TRP A 168 17.11 -12.49 4.54
CA TRP A 168 16.38 -12.23 3.31
C TRP A 168 16.82 -10.91 2.67
N THR A 169 16.55 -10.79 1.37
CA THR A 169 16.93 -9.61 0.58
C THR A 169 15.72 -8.83 0.12
N GLN A 170 15.91 -7.52 -0.08
CA GLN A 170 14.97 -6.63 -0.75
C GLN A 170 15.76 -5.73 -1.71
N GLY A 171 15.48 -5.82 -3.00
CA GLY A 171 16.19 -5.09 -4.04
C GLY A 171 15.46 -3.85 -4.58
N GLU A 172 14.14 -3.82 -4.54
CA GLU A 172 13.36 -2.69 -5.04
C GLU A 172 13.29 -1.55 -4.00
N ASP A 173 13.44 -0.30 -4.44
CA ASP A 173 13.63 0.17 -5.82
C ASP A 173 15.09 0.01 -6.30
N GLU A 174 16.07 0.56 -5.62
CA GLU A 174 17.51 0.56 -5.95
C GLU A 174 18.33 0.08 -4.75
N ASP A 175 17.90 -1.03 -4.09
CA ASP A 175 18.52 -1.57 -2.89
C ASP A 175 19.48 -2.74 -3.18
N SER A 176 19.61 -3.20 -4.42
CA SER A 176 20.62 -4.21 -4.78
C SER A 176 22.04 -3.73 -4.51
N ARG A 177 22.31 -2.45 -4.69
CA ARG A 177 23.59 -1.80 -4.41
C ARG A 177 24.08 -1.89 -2.95
N PHE A 178 23.19 -2.25 -2.02
CA PHE A 178 23.52 -2.42 -0.60
C PHE A 178 23.99 -3.84 -0.24
N TRP A 179 23.88 -4.80 -1.16
CA TRP A 179 24.34 -6.15 -0.89
C TRP A 179 25.25 -6.75 -1.97
N PHE A 180 25.29 -6.17 -3.19
CA PHE A 180 26.34 -6.46 -4.18
C PHE A 180 26.56 -5.27 -5.12
N PRO A 181 27.79 -5.08 -5.64
CA PRO A 181 28.06 -4.00 -6.59
C PRO A 181 27.42 -4.32 -7.94
N CYS A 182 26.69 -3.37 -8.54
CA CYS A 182 25.95 -3.59 -9.78
C CYS A 182 25.65 -2.26 -10.52
N PHE A 183 25.06 -2.35 -11.68
CA PHE A 183 24.34 -1.24 -12.33
C PHE A 183 22.88 -1.32 -11.88
N ASP A 184 22.51 -0.56 -10.85
CA ASP A 184 21.27 -0.72 -10.13
C ASP A 184 20.13 0.16 -10.65
N TYR A 185 19.60 -0.21 -11.83
CA TYR A 185 18.41 0.40 -12.43
C TYR A 185 17.64 -0.62 -13.27
N PRO A 186 16.32 -0.46 -13.43
CA PRO A 186 15.45 -1.51 -14.00
C PRO A 186 15.72 -1.80 -15.48
N GLY A 187 16.29 -0.84 -16.20
CA GLY A 187 16.58 -0.99 -17.63
C GLY A 187 17.76 -1.92 -17.98
N GLN A 188 18.48 -2.44 -16.98
CA GLN A 188 19.63 -3.34 -17.19
C GLN A 188 19.20 -4.78 -16.88
N LEU A 189 18.94 -5.58 -17.93
CA LEU A 189 18.54 -6.98 -17.81
C LEU A 189 19.73 -7.91 -17.96
N THR A 190 19.79 -8.96 -17.13
CA THR A 190 20.88 -9.93 -17.10
C THR A 190 20.39 -11.30 -16.62
N THR A 191 21.10 -12.37 -16.94
CA THR A 191 20.98 -13.66 -16.24
C THR A 191 21.74 -13.63 -14.92
N SER A 192 21.38 -14.48 -13.96
CA SER A 192 22.09 -14.50 -12.68
C SER A 192 22.31 -15.91 -12.13
N GLU A 193 23.36 -16.05 -11.33
CA GLU A 193 23.62 -17.21 -10.49
C GLU A 193 23.98 -16.79 -9.09
N ILE A 194 23.53 -17.56 -8.09
CA ILE A 194 23.90 -17.37 -6.70
C ILE A 194 24.40 -18.69 -6.14
N ARG A 195 25.65 -18.69 -5.69
CA ARG A 195 26.22 -19.76 -4.89
C ARG A 195 26.37 -19.24 -3.46
N VAL A 196 25.74 -19.91 -2.52
CA VAL A 196 25.76 -19.45 -1.12
C VAL A 196 26.09 -20.57 -0.17
N LYS A 197 27.05 -20.30 0.71
CA LYS A 197 27.47 -21.19 1.79
C LYS A 197 26.83 -20.73 3.10
N ILE A 198 26.08 -21.65 3.75
CA ILE A 198 25.36 -21.41 4.99
C ILE A 198 25.53 -22.59 5.96
N PRO A 199 25.42 -22.39 7.28
CA PRO A 199 25.46 -23.49 8.25
C PRO A 199 24.20 -24.35 8.20
N GLN A 200 24.33 -25.64 8.55
CA GLN A 200 23.17 -26.50 8.81
C GLN A 200 22.48 -26.05 10.10
N PRO A 201 21.12 -26.20 10.26
CA PRO A 201 20.21 -26.94 9.35
C PRO A 201 19.58 -26.04 8.25
N TYR A 202 20.00 -24.79 8.12
CA TYR A 202 19.35 -23.82 7.25
C TYR A 202 19.35 -24.26 5.79
N ILE A 203 18.31 -23.82 5.06
CA ILE A 203 18.17 -23.92 3.60
C ILE A 203 18.27 -22.53 2.97
N ALA A 204 18.72 -22.48 1.72
CA ALA A 204 18.78 -21.25 0.95
C ALA A 204 17.92 -21.36 -0.29
N ILE A 205 17.03 -20.38 -0.49
CA ILE A 205 16.11 -20.26 -1.62
C ILE A 205 16.49 -19.01 -2.43
N SER A 206 16.50 -19.14 -3.76
CA SER A 206 16.84 -18.03 -4.66
C SER A 206 16.13 -18.17 -6.00
N ASN A 207 16.39 -17.24 -6.93
CA ASN A 207 15.82 -17.21 -8.28
C ASN A 207 16.22 -18.46 -9.11
N GLY A 208 15.33 -18.89 -10.01
CA GLY A 208 15.61 -19.89 -11.02
C GLY A 208 15.65 -21.34 -10.50
N GLU A 209 16.51 -22.16 -11.09
CA GLU A 209 16.67 -23.59 -10.81
C GLU A 209 17.72 -23.84 -9.73
N LEU A 210 17.47 -24.79 -8.83
CA LEU A 210 18.48 -25.33 -7.92
C LEU A 210 19.40 -26.27 -8.70
N ILE A 211 20.63 -25.86 -8.95
CA ILE A 211 21.62 -26.63 -9.73
C ILE A 211 22.25 -27.70 -8.86
N SER A 212 22.61 -27.40 -7.62
CA SER A 212 23.23 -28.36 -6.72
C SER A 212 23.14 -27.92 -5.26
N VAL A 213 23.18 -28.92 -4.38
CA VAL A 213 23.43 -28.75 -2.93
C VAL A 213 24.60 -29.64 -2.55
N ALA A 214 25.67 -29.07 -2.01
CA ALA A 214 26.82 -29.77 -1.51
C ALA A 214 26.99 -29.58 -0.02
N THR A 215 27.31 -30.67 0.72
CA THR A 215 27.64 -30.60 2.15
C THR A 215 29.16 -30.55 2.32
N VAL A 216 29.64 -29.52 3.06
CA VAL A 216 31.08 -29.34 3.32
C VAL A 216 31.27 -29.12 4.82
N GLY A 217 31.57 -30.16 5.56
CA GLY A 217 31.64 -30.15 7.03
C GLY A 217 30.25 -29.91 7.63
N GLU A 218 30.14 -28.86 8.45
CA GLU A 218 28.87 -28.45 9.07
C GLU A 218 28.04 -27.48 8.21
N ASP A 219 28.55 -27.13 7.02
CA ASP A 219 27.91 -26.17 6.12
C ASP A 219 27.26 -26.85 4.91
N ARG A 220 26.34 -26.15 4.28
CA ARG A 220 25.78 -26.49 2.96
C ARG A 220 26.05 -25.36 1.98
N ILE A 221 26.35 -25.74 0.74
CA ILE A 221 26.53 -24.83 -0.39
C ILE A 221 25.37 -25.07 -1.35
N TYR A 222 24.53 -24.07 -1.51
CA TYR A 222 23.44 -24.05 -2.48
C TYR A 222 23.89 -23.29 -3.72
N HIS A 223 23.58 -23.81 -4.91
CA HIS A 223 23.85 -23.15 -6.18
C HIS A 223 22.57 -23.05 -6.99
N TRP A 224 22.13 -21.81 -7.21
CA TRP A 224 20.91 -21.44 -7.96
C TRP A 224 21.28 -20.73 -9.26
N SER A 225 20.50 -20.92 -10.35
CA SER A 225 20.73 -20.29 -11.64
C SER A 225 19.42 -19.80 -12.27
N GLN A 226 19.34 -18.50 -12.55
CA GLN A 226 18.27 -17.83 -13.28
C GLN A 226 18.70 -17.57 -14.71
N LYS A 227 18.19 -18.36 -15.65
CA LYS A 227 18.57 -18.34 -17.07
C LYS A 227 17.80 -17.30 -17.89
N GLN A 228 16.58 -16.96 -17.48
CA GLN A 228 15.82 -15.88 -18.08
C GLN A 228 16.36 -14.55 -17.54
N ILE A 229 16.51 -13.58 -18.44
CA ILE A 229 17.03 -12.25 -18.07
C ILE A 229 16.04 -11.50 -17.18
N HIS A 230 16.56 -10.82 -16.18
CA HIS A 230 15.82 -10.01 -15.24
C HIS A 230 16.66 -8.82 -14.71
N PRO A 231 16.07 -7.77 -14.12
CA PRO A 231 16.81 -6.68 -13.51
C PRO A 231 17.41 -7.07 -12.17
N THR A 232 18.40 -6.31 -11.71
CA THR A 232 19.10 -6.53 -10.43
C THR A 232 18.18 -6.50 -9.23
N TYR A 233 17.18 -5.60 -9.21
CA TYR A 233 16.27 -5.45 -8.06
C TYR A 233 15.38 -6.69 -7.81
N LEU A 234 15.28 -7.61 -8.78
CA LEU A 234 14.55 -8.87 -8.66
C LEU A 234 15.44 -10.07 -8.26
N MET A 235 16.76 -9.85 -8.09
CA MET A 235 17.64 -10.86 -7.52
C MET A 235 17.36 -11.01 -6.03
N THR A 236 17.21 -12.26 -5.55
CA THR A 236 16.82 -12.52 -4.17
C THR A 236 17.53 -13.71 -3.54
N LEU A 237 17.68 -13.68 -2.24
CA LEU A 237 18.14 -14.76 -1.40
C LEU A 237 17.32 -14.79 -0.11
N ALA A 238 16.78 -15.95 0.23
CA ALA A 238 16.17 -16.21 1.55
C ALA A 238 16.85 -17.41 2.19
N VAL A 239 17.24 -17.28 3.46
CA VAL A 239 17.88 -18.33 4.26
C VAL A 239 17.13 -18.50 5.57
N GLY A 240 16.79 -19.72 5.94
CA GLY A 240 16.10 -20.00 7.20
C GLY A 240 15.89 -21.50 7.42
N ASP A 241 15.35 -21.86 8.58
CA ASP A 241 14.90 -23.22 8.89
C ASP A 241 13.42 -23.38 8.53
N PHE A 242 13.12 -23.32 7.24
CA PHE A 242 11.77 -23.37 6.73
C PHE A 242 11.22 -24.80 6.61
N ALA A 243 9.90 -24.93 6.75
CA ALA A 243 9.13 -26.05 6.23
C ALA A 243 8.80 -25.79 4.75
N GLU A 244 8.93 -26.82 3.92
CA GLU A 244 8.65 -26.78 2.49
C GLU A 244 7.34 -27.51 2.20
N LEU A 245 6.39 -26.83 1.55
CA LEU A 245 5.17 -27.41 1.01
C LEU A 245 5.29 -27.43 -0.51
N CYS A 246 4.96 -28.59 -1.11
CA CYS A 246 5.10 -28.80 -2.54
C CYS A 246 3.74 -28.89 -3.23
N ASP A 247 3.63 -28.18 -4.35
CA ASP A 247 2.50 -28.20 -5.28
C ASP A 247 3.05 -28.15 -6.71
N SER A 248 2.23 -28.15 -7.73
CA SER A 248 2.67 -28.08 -9.12
C SER A 248 1.62 -27.53 -10.07
N TRP A 249 2.09 -26.92 -11.15
CA TRP A 249 1.26 -26.53 -12.28
C TRP A 249 1.92 -26.98 -13.59
N ASN A 250 1.26 -27.86 -14.37
CA ASN A 250 1.75 -28.36 -15.67
C ASN A 250 3.21 -28.83 -15.64
N GLY A 251 3.65 -29.45 -14.53
CA GLY A 251 5.02 -29.93 -14.34
C GLY A 251 6.01 -28.87 -13.83
N VAL A 252 5.58 -27.63 -13.68
CA VAL A 252 6.36 -26.57 -13.00
C VAL A 252 6.17 -26.73 -11.49
N PRO A 253 7.24 -26.90 -10.69
CA PRO A 253 7.14 -26.93 -9.24
C PRO A 253 6.61 -25.59 -8.69
N VAL A 254 5.65 -25.68 -7.78
CA VAL A 254 5.14 -24.55 -6.98
C VAL A 254 5.41 -24.89 -5.52
N THR A 255 6.21 -24.06 -4.83
CA THR A 255 6.65 -24.37 -3.47
C THR A 255 6.33 -23.22 -2.52
N TYR A 256 5.93 -23.55 -1.30
CA TYR A 256 5.68 -22.58 -0.24
C TYR A 256 6.64 -22.86 0.92
N TYR A 257 7.38 -21.85 1.32
CA TYR A 257 8.32 -21.92 2.44
C TYR A 257 7.78 -21.06 3.59
N VAL A 258 7.54 -21.70 4.72
CA VAL A 258 7.00 -21.07 5.92
C VAL A 258 7.82 -21.48 7.13
N GLU A 259 7.73 -20.78 8.23
CA GLU A 259 8.29 -21.21 9.50
C GLU A 259 7.68 -22.55 9.91
N LYS A 260 8.52 -23.45 10.46
CA LYS A 260 8.07 -24.77 10.93
C LYS A 260 6.97 -24.65 11.97
N GLY A 261 5.92 -25.44 11.79
CA GLY A 261 4.70 -25.41 12.61
C GLY A 261 3.59 -24.52 12.06
N ARG A 262 3.84 -23.79 10.97
CA ARG A 262 2.84 -22.95 10.28
C ARG A 262 2.41 -23.50 8.91
N GLU A 263 2.62 -24.81 8.67
CA GLU A 263 2.38 -25.46 7.38
C GLU A 263 0.89 -25.37 6.96
N GLU A 264 -0.04 -25.55 7.91
CA GLU A 264 -1.48 -25.45 7.64
C GLU A 264 -1.88 -24.00 7.25
N GLU A 265 -1.28 -22.99 7.90
CA GLU A 265 -1.48 -21.59 7.55
C GLU A 265 -0.90 -21.30 6.16
N GLY A 266 0.29 -21.84 5.84
CA GLY A 266 0.91 -21.73 4.53
C GLY A 266 0.03 -22.31 3.42
N GLN A 267 -0.47 -23.50 3.59
CA GLN A 267 -1.37 -24.14 2.63
C GLN A 267 -2.68 -23.35 2.46
N ARG A 268 -3.24 -22.82 3.54
CA ARG A 268 -4.47 -22.02 3.50
C ARG A 268 -4.25 -20.69 2.78
N SER A 269 -3.09 -20.08 2.98
CA SER A 269 -2.77 -18.76 2.42
C SER A 269 -2.38 -18.81 0.95
N MET A 270 -1.62 -19.83 0.53
CA MET A 270 -0.99 -19.90 -0.79
C MET A 270 -1.50 -21.04 -1.69
N GLY A 271 -2.31 -21.96 -1.17
CA GLY A 271 -2.70 -23.18 -1.90
C GLY A 271 -3.57 -22.95 -3.15
N LYS A 272 -4.03 -21.73 -3.43
CA LYS A 272 -4.70 -21.37 -4.69
C LYS A 272 -3.72 -21.01 -5.81
N THR A 273 -2.42 -20.88 -5.54
CA THR A 273 -1.40 -20.43 -6.49
C THR A 273 -1.38 -21.20 -7.82
N PRO A 274 -1.48 -22.56 -7.89
CA PRO A 274 -1.51 -23.26 -9.18
C PRO A 274 -2.69 -22.86 -10.06
N ARG A 275 -3.86 -22.61 -9.45
CA ARG A 275 -5.06 -22.14 -10.17
C ARG A 275 -4.87 -20.69 -10.67
N MET A 276 -4.21 -19.84 -9.89
CA MET A 276 -3.89 -18.47 -10.30
C MET A 276 -2.87 -18.46 -11.45
N ILE A 277 -1.85 -19.35 -11.45
CA ILE A 277 -0.90 -19.50 -12.56
C ILE A 277 -1.63 -19.87 -13.86
N GLU A 278 -2.54 -20.85 -13.81
CA GLU A 278 -3.36 -21.22 -14.96
C GLU A 278 -4.18 -20.05 -15.48
N PHE A 279 -4.87 -19.37 -14.57
CA PHE A 279 -5.72 -18.22 -14.89
C PHE A 279 -4.94 -17.08 -15.56
N PHE A 280 -3.80 -16.65 -14.99
CA PHE A 280 -3.00 -15.57 -15.54
C PHE A 280 -2.28 -15.97 -16.83
N SER A 281 -1.82 -17.22 -16.95
CA SER A 281 -1.27 -17.74 -18.21
C SER A 281 -2.26 -17.61 -19.37
N GLN A 282 -3.54 -17.91 -19.12
CA GLN A 282 -4.61 -17.76 -20.11
C GLN A 282 -4.96 -16.29 -20.38
N LYS A 283 -5.14 -15.48 -19.32
CA LYS A 283 -5.52 -14.07 -19.45
C LYS A 283 -4.47 -13.26 -20.20
N PHE A 284 -3.19 -13.43 -19.86
CA PHE A 284 -2.09 -12.70 -20.48
C PHE A 284 -1.61 -13.33 -21.81
N GLY A 285 -2.11 -14.53 -22.16
CA GLY A 285 -1.79 -15.23 -23.41
C GLY A 285 -0.32 -15.60 -23.55
N TYR A 286 0.34 -15.84 -22.42
CA TYR A 286 1.71 -16.28 -22.32
C TYR A 286 1.84 -17.26 -21.13
N PRO A 287 2.28 -18.52 -21.34
CA PRO A 287 2.45 -19.48 -20.26
C PRO A 287 3.39 -18.92 -19.18
N TYR A 288 3.25 -19.34 -17.93
CA TYR A 288 4.19 -18.99 -16.88
C TYR A 288 5.65 -19.25 -17.35
N PRO A 289 6.54 -18.22 -17.31
CA PRO A 289 7.77 -18.27 -18.10
C PRO A 289 8.98 -18.88 -17.39
N TYR A 290 8.86 -19.23 -16.09
CA TYR A 290 9.99 -19.64 -15.28
C TYR A 290 9.95 -21.12 -14.90
N PRO A 291 11.12 -21.73 -14.53
CA PRO A 291 11.20 -23.17 -14.27
C PRO A 291 10.57 -23.63 -12.96
N LYS A 292 10.33 -22.72 -12.04
CA LYS A 292 9.62 -22.93 -10.76
C LYS A 292 8.87 -21.67 -10.35
N TYR A 293 7.97 -21.78 -9.38
CA TYR A 293 7.48 -20.64 -8.60
C TYR A 293 7.59 -20.95 -7.11
N ALA A 294 8.35 -20.15 -6.37
CA ALA A 294 8.49 -20.26 -4.93
C ALA A 294 7.87 -19.04 -4.23
N GLN A 295 7.25 -19.26 -3.09
CA GLN A 295 6.75 -18.21 -2.20
C GLN A 295 7.37 -18.44 -0.82
N VAL A 296 8.11 -17.46 -0.29
CA VAL A 296 8.84 -17.56 0.97
C VAL A 296 8.30 -16.54 1.95
N CYS A 297 7.65 -17.03 3.02
CA CYS A 297 7.17 -16.15 4.10
C CYS A 297 8.29 -15.91 5.11
N VAL A 298 8.62 -14.63 5.34
CA VAL A 298 9.72 -14.24 6.24
C VAL A 298 9.24 -13.27 7.32
N ASP A 299 9.87 -13.35 8.48
CA ASP A 299 9.61 -12.46 9.62
C ASP A 299 10.16 -11.05 9.35
N ASP A 300 9.48 -10.06 9.88
CA ASP A 300 9.84 -8.63 9.79
C ASP A 300 9.96 -8.07 8.36
N PHE A 301 9.37 -8.74 7.37
CA PHE A 301 9.42 -8.22 6.01
C PHE A 301 8.81 -6.82 5.92
N ILE A 302 9.53 -5.92 5.25
CA ILE A 302 9.21 -4.49 5.23
C ILE A 302 8.04 -4.11 4.31
N PHE A 303 7.64 -5.05 3.42
CA PHE A 303 6.48 -4.91 2.53
C PHE A 303 5.43 -6.00 2.80
N GLY A 304 4.38 -6.05 2.00
CA GLY A 304 3.44 -7.18 1.95
C GLY A 304 4.05 -8.36 1.21
N GLY A 305 4.54 -8.09 0.03
CA GLY A 305 5.24 -9.01 -0.85
C GLY A 305 6.31 -8.31 -1.67
N MET A 306 7.06 -9.12 -2.41
CA MET A 306 8.03 -8.69 -3.42
C MET A 306 8.12 -9.75 -4.50
N GLU A 307 7.93 -9.34 -5.72
CA GLU A 307 7.78 -10.17 -6.90
C GLU A 307 9.07 -10.80 -7.42
N ASN A 308 10.13 -10.91 -6.67
CA ASN A 308 11.42 -11.41 -7.17
C ASN A 308 11.25 -12.59 -8.13
N THR A 309 11.92 -12.53 -9.28
CA THR A 309 11.72 -13.46 -10.41
C THR A 309 11.75 -14.91 -9.97
N SER A 310 10.65 -15.64 -10.21
CA SER A 310 10.43 -17.05 -9.84
C SER A 310 10.42 -17.37 -8.34
N THR A 311 10.61 -16.37 -7.45
CA THR A 311 10.76 -16.55 -5.99
C THR A 311 10.24 -15.33 -5.25
N THR A 312 8.93 -15.25 -5.08
CA THR A 312 8.27 -14.18 -4.33
C THR A 312 8.60 -14.28 -2.83
N ILE A 313 8.98 -13.17 -2.22
CA ILE A 313 9.06 -13.06 -0.76
C ILE A 313 7.79 -12.41 -0.23
N LEU A 314 7.23 -12.97 0.84
CA LEU A 314 6.01 -12.50 1.49
C LEU A 314 6.28 -12.24 2.97
N THR A 315 5.54 -11.29 3.55
CA THR A 315 5.51 -11.14 5.00
C THR A 315 4.82 -12.34 5.66
N ASP A 316 5.34 -12.83 6.78
CA ASP A 316 4.71 -13.88 7.60
C ASP A 316 3.29 -13.51 8.08
N ARG A 317 2.98 -12.20 8.11
CA ARG A 317 1.65 -11.68 8.48
C ARG A 317 0.55 -12.04 7.47
N CYS A 318 0.92 -12.48 6.25
CA CYS A 318 -0.03 -13.00 5.27
C CYS A 318 -0.51 -14.42 5.60
N LEU A 319 0.15 -15.14 6.49
CA LEU A 319 -0.25 -16.48 6.93
C LEU A 319 -1.51 -16.37 7.79
N ILE A 320 -2.59 -17.04 7.38
CA ILE A 320 -3.90 -16.95 8.01
C ILE A 320 -4.30 -18.23 8.73
N ASP A 321 -4.79 -18.08 9.96
CA ASP A 321 -5.42 -19.17 10.69
C ASP A 321 -6.86 -19.43 10.18
N GLN A 322 -7.52 -20.46 10.71
CA GLN A 322 -8.89 -20.83 10.30
C GLN A 322 -9.90 -19.71 10.59
N ARG A 323 -9.76 -18.98 11.68
CA ARG A 323 -10.68 -17.91 12.06
C ARG A 323 -10.46 -16.66 11.19
N ALA A 324 -9.21 -16.30 10.88
CA ALA A 324 -8.90 -15.20 9.98
C ALA A 324 -9.46 -15.43 8.58
N SER A 325 -9.51 -16.67 8.11
CA SER A 325 -10.03 -17.03 6.78
C SER A 325 -11.51 -16.70 6.56
N ILE A 326 -12.27 -16.37 7.61
CA ILE A 326 -13.72 -16.04 7.51
C ILE A 326 -13.91 -14.76 6.68
N ASP A 327 -13.10 -13.74 6.89
CA ASP A 327 -13.29 -12.42 6.26
C ASP A 327 -11.98 -11.67 5.95
N HIS A 328 -10.83 -12.31 6.10
CA HIS A 328 -9.55 -11.75 5.68
C HIS A 328 -9.28 -12.09 4.21
N THR A 329 -9.47 -11.13 3.32
CA THR A 329 -9.29 -11.30 1.87
C THR A 329 -7.95 -10.82 1.33
N TRP A 330 -7.21 -10.04 2.13
CA TRP A 330 -5.96 -9.41 1.70
C TRP A 330 -4.89 -10.41 1.30
N THR A 331 -4.72 -11.53 2.00
CA THR A 331 -3.72 -12.54 1.67
C THR A 331 -3.90 -13.10 0.26
N GLU A 332 -5.14 -13.41 -0.13
CA GLU A 332 -5.42 -13.94 -1.46
C GLU A 332 -5.14 -12.90 -2.56
N SER A 333 -5.52 -11.64 -2.35
CA SER A 333 -5.19 -10.58 -3.30
C SER A 333 -3.69 -10.29 -3.36
N LEU A 334 -2.97 -10.33 -2.23
CA LEU A 334 -1.50 -10.22 -2.23
C LEU A 334 -0.85 -11.32 -3.07
N VAL A 335 -1.23 -12.59 -2.87
CA VAL A 335 -0.69 -13.72 -3.66
C VAL A 335 -0.97 -13.53 -5.14
N ALA A 336 -2.18 -13.08 -5.52
CA ALA A 336 -2.53 -12.79 -6.91
C ALA A 336 -1.70 -11.63 -7.49
N HIS A 337 -1.47 -10.58 -6.71
CA HIS A 337 -0.66 -9.42 -7.07
C HIS A 337 0.78 -9.82 -7.39
N GLU A 338 1.46 -10.46 -6.43
CA GLU A 338 2.85 -10.87 -6.58
C GLU A 338 3.06 -11.91 -7.70
N LEU A 339 2.09 -12.80 -7.90
CA LEU A 339 2.13 -13.74 -9.01
C LEU A 339 1.95 -13.05 -10.36
N ALA A 340 1.06 -12.05 -10.48
CA ALA A 340 0.84 -11.33 -11.74
C ALA A 340 2.08 -10.56 -12.19
N HIS A 341 2.90 -10.11 -11.26
CA HIS A 341 4.20 -9.49 -11.56
C HIS A 341 5.15 -10.40 -12.33
N GLN A 342 5.02 -11.73 -12.23
CA GLN A 342 5.87 -12.65 -13.01
C GLN A 342 5.72 -12.43 -14.54
N TRP A 343 4.63 -11.79 -14.98
CA TRP A 343 4.45 -11.28 -16.36
C TRP A 343 4.67 -9.78 -16.46
N PHE A 344 4.14 -8.98 -15.52
CA PHE A 344 4.23 -7.51 -15.50
C PHE A 344 5.19 -7.04 -14.43
N GLY A 345 6.45 -6.89 -14.76
CA GLY A 345 7.57 -6.55 -13.87
C GLY A 345 8.79 -7.44 -14.18
N ASP A 346 8.55 -8.75 -14.35
CA ASP A 346 9.59 -9.75 -14.53
C ASP A 346 9.79 -10.13 -16.01
N LEU A 347 8.73 -10.59 -16.68
CA LEU A 347 8.80 -10.94 -18.11
C LEU A 347 8.83 -9.69 -19.00
N VAL A 348 7.99 -8.71 -18.69
CA VAL A 348 7.93 -7.38 -19.31
C VAL A 348 8.35 -6.36 -18.28
N VAL A 349 9.57 -5.86 -18.39
CA VAL A 349 10.23 -5.02 -17.38
C VAL A 349 10.06 -3.54 -17.72
N ILE A 350 9.84 -2.69 -16.74
CA ILE A 350 9.86 -1.23 -16.96
C ILE A 350 11.30 -0.76 -17.27
N LYS A 351 11.43 0.18 -18.19
CA LYS A 351 12.74 0.74 -18.56
C LYS A 351 13.24 1.78 -17.54
N HIS A 352 12.32 2.49 -16.88
CA HIS A 352 12.59 3.52 -15.90
C HIS A 352 11.48 3.56 -14.86
N TRP A 353 11.79 3.94 -13.62
CA TRP A 353 10.85 3.99 -12.50
C TRP A 353 9.60 4.85 -12.74
N SER A 354 9.71 5.93 -13.55
CA SER A 354 8.57 6.76 -13.92
C SER A 354 7.43 6.00 -14.63
N HIS A 355 7.72 4.80 -15.16
CA HIS A 355 6.74 3.94 -15.84
C HIS A 355 6.25 2.77 -14.95
N ALA A 356 6.55 2.77 -13.65
CA ALA A 356 6.24 1.67 -12.74
C ALA A 356 4.73 1.37 -12.63
N TRP A 357 3.85 2.32 -12.95
CA TRP A 357 2.41 2.07 -13.00
C TRP A 357 2.00 0.94 -13.96
N ILE A 358 2.83 0.64 -14.99
CA ILE A 358 2.57 -0.44 -15.95
C ILE A 358 2.56 -1.78 -15.21
N LYS A 359 3.53 -2.01 -14.32
CA LYS A 359 3.61 -3.24 -13.54
C LYS A 359 2.64 -3.21 -12.34
N GLU A 360 2.70 -2.18 -11.51
CA GLU A 360 1.90 -2.09 -10.28
C GLU A 360 0.40 -1.97 -10.55
N GLY A 361 0.04 -1.14 -11.53
CA GLY A 361 -1.36 -0.98 -11.92
C GLY A 361 -1.96 -2.25 -12.52
N MET A 362 -1.17 -3.05 -13.30
CA MET A 362 -1.65 -4.33 -13.82
C MET A 362 -1.68 -5.40 -12.72
N ALA A 363 -0.72 -5.44 -11.82
CA ALA A 363 -0.73 -6.37 -10.70
C ALA A 363 -1.95 -6.11 -9.79
N SER A 364 -2.22 -4.84 -9.45
CA SER A 364 -3.44 -4.46 -8.70
C SER A 364 -4.72 -4.76 -9.48
N TYR A 365 -4.74 -4.55 -10.80
CA TYR A 365 -5.89 -4.92 -11.62
C TYR A 365 -6.07 -6.44 -11.73
N SER A 366 -4.99 -7.21 -11.63
CA SER A 366 -5.02 -8.67 -11.61
C SER A 366 -5.70 -9.24 -10.35
N GLU A 367 -5.63 -8.52 -9.22
CA GLU A 367 -6.44 -8.82 -8.03
C GLU A 367 -7.95 -8.72 -8.34
N VAL A 368 -8.35 -7.68 -9.09
CA VAL A 368 -9.74 -7.51 -9.56
C VAL A 368 -10.15 -8.63 -10.52
N LEU A 369 -9.29 -8.97 -11.50
CA LEU A 369 -9.53 -10.04 -12.46
C LEU A 369 -9.65 -11.41 -11.79
N TRP A 370 -8.80 -11.70 -10.83
CA TRP A 370 -8.87 -12.94 -10.04
C TRP A 370 -10.16 -12.97 -9.19
N THR A 371 -10.49 -11.87 -8.53
CA THR A 371 -11.74 -11.74 -7.75
C THR A 371 -12.97 -11.97 -8.64
N GLU A 372 -12.96 -11.44 -9.88
CA GLU A 372 -14.03 -11.68 -10.85
C GLU A 372 -14.19 -13.16 -11.21
N SER A 373 -13.07 -13.85 -11.41
CA SER A 373 -13.04 -15.27 -11.76
C SER A 373 -13.45 -16.18 -10.60
N GLU A 374 -13.03 -15.86 -9.38
CA GLU A 374 -13.24 -16.73 -8.21
C GLU A 374 -14.58 -16.47 -7.50
N TYR A 375 -14.99 -15.20 -7.40
CA TYR A 375 -16.15 -14.76 -6.59
C TYR A 375 -17.26 -14.09 -7.43
N GLY A 376 -16.97 -13.78 -8.68
CA GLY A 376 -17.94 -13.21 -9.61
C GLY A 376 -17.84 -11.68 -9.73
N LYS A 377 -18.60 -11.17 -10.71
CA LYS A 377 -18.53 -9.76 -11.15
C LYS A 377 -18.93 -8.76 -10.05
N ALA A 378 -19.88 -9.11 -9.18
CA ALA A 378 -20.32 -8.20 -8.11
C ALA A 378 -19.20 -7.92 -7.11
N ASP A 379 -18.49 -8.98 -6.67
CA ASP A 379 -17.36 -8.87 -5.75
C ASP A 379 -16.19 -8.11 -6.39
N ALA A 380 -15.88 -8.39 -7.66
CA ALA A 380 -14.85 -7.66 -8.41
C ALA A 380 -15.16 -6.18 -8.57
N SER A 381 -16.42 -5.82 -8.89
CA SER A 381 -16.84 -4.43 -9.01
C SER A 381 -16.75 -3.69 -7.66
N TYR A 382 -17.09 -4.39 -6.57
CA TYR A 382 -16.98 -3.83 -5.22
C TYR A 382 -15.51 -3.69 -4.79
N TYR A 383 -14.64 -4.64 -5.17
CA TYR A 383 -13.20 -4.55 -4.99
C TYR A 383 -12.63 -3.31 -5.70
N LEU A 384 -12.93 -3.15 -6.98
CA LEU A 384 -12.49 -2.00 -7.78
C LEU A 384 -13.00 -0.66 -7.24
N LEU A 385 -14.23 -0.62 -6.69
CA LEU A 385 -14.73 0.56 -5.99
C LEU A 385 -13.85 0.89 -4.76
N GLY A 386 -13.33 -0.13 -4.07
CA GLY A 386 -12.35 0.03 -2.99
C GLY A 386 -11.06 0.69 -3.47
N GLU A 387 -10.49 0.19 -4.58
CA GLU A 387 -9.30 0.75 -5.21
C GLU A 387 -9.52 2.24 -5.61
N ALA A 388 -10.64 2.51 -6.29
CA ALA A 388 -10.98 3.89 -6.67
C ALA A 388 -11.05 4.82 -5.44
N ARG A 389 -11.72 4.41 -4.37
CA ARG A 389 -11.85 5.20 -3.13
C ARG A 389 -10.51 5.41 -2.42
N SER A 390 -9.65 4.40 -2.42
CA SER A 390 -8.29 4.48 -1.86
C SER A 390 -7.47 5.58 -2.56
N TYR A 391 -7.46 5.57 -3.90
CA TYR A 391 -6.83 6.64 -4.66
C TYR A 391 -7.47 8.01 -4.41
N LEU A 392 -8.81 8.11 -4.45
CA LEU A 392 -9.53 9.38 -4.25
C LEU A 392 -9.22 10.01 -2.88
N GLU A 393 -9.07 9.20 -1.83
CA GLU A 393 -8.67 9.65 -0.50
C GLU A 393 -7.26 10.26 -0.50
N GLU A 394 -6.27 9.59 -1.12
CA GLU A 394 -4.90 10.12 -1.18
C GLU A 394 -4.84 11.41 -2.02
N ASP A 395 -5.49 11.43 -3.19
CA ASP A 395 -5.54 12.61 -4.06
C ASP A 395 -6.17 13.83 -3.36
N ALA A 396 -7.21 13.62 -2.56
CA ALA A 396 -7.88 14.69 -1.81
C ALA A 396 -7.08 15.17 -0.60
N SER A 397 -6.41 14.26 0.11
CA SER A 397 -5.87 14.52 1.46
C SER A 397 -4.36 14.73 1.52
N ARG A 398 -3.60 14.22 0.54
CA ARG A 398 -2.15 14.25 0.55
C ARG A 398 -1.59 15.10 -0.58
N TYR A 399 -1.57 14.57 -1.78
CA TYR A 399 -1.11 15.29 -2.98
C TYR A 399 -1.78 14.74 -4.24
N ARG A 400 -1.72 15.55 -5.31
CA ARG A 400 -2.08 15.14 -6.68
C ARG A 400 -0.85 15.16 -7.55
N ARG A 401 -0.63 14.11 -8.34
CA ARG A 401 0.44 14.01 -9.32
C ARG A 401 0.01 13.25 -10.57
N PRO A 402 0.69 13.41 -11.72
CA PRO A 402 0.60 12.47 -12.83
C PRO A 402 1.07 11.08 -12.40
N MET A 403 0.55 10.02 -13.04
CA MET A 403 1.07 8.66 -12.81
C MET A 403 2.51 8.54 -13.32
N VAL A 404 2.79 9.10 -14.48
CA VAL A 404 4.15 9.21 -15.05
C VAL A 404 4.75 10.54 -14.68
N THR A 405 5.80 10.52 -13.86
CA THR A 405 6.62 11.69 -13.54
C THR A 405 8.10 11.29 -13.43
N HIS A 406 8.97 12.14 -13.93
CA HIS A 406 10.43 11.99 -13.79
C HIS A 406 11.00 12.81 -12.63
N VAL A 407 10.16 13.62 -11.95
CA VAL A 407 10.60 14.52 -10.88
C VAL A 407 10.24 13.93 -9.53
N TYR A 408 11.23 13.43 -8.84
CA TYR A 408 11.15 12.86 -7.49
C TYR A 408 12.54 12.94 -6.83
N ARG A 409 12.66 12.63 -5.55
CA ARG A 409 13.94 12.59 -4.84
C ARG A 409 14.56 11.20 -4.89
N GLU A 410 13.76 10.19 -4.55
CA GLU A 410 14.10 8.76 -4.59
C GLU A 410 12.95 8.00 -5.28
N ALA A 411 13.24 6.93 -6.04
CA ALA A 411 12.22 6.24 -6.83
C ALA A 411 11.14 5.59 -5.95
N ILE A 412 11.46 5.20 -4.73
CA ILE A 412 10.50 4.66 -3.75
C ILE A 412 9.35 5.67 -3.43
N GLU A 413 9.54 6.97 -3.65
CA GLU A 413 8.48 7.96 -3.45
C GLU A 413 7.34 7.85 -4.46
N LEU A 414 7.57 7.17 -5.59
CA LEU A 414 6.54 6.90 -6.61
C LEU A 414 5.55 5.82 -6.19
N TYR A 415 5.89 4.98 -5.19
CA TYR A 415 5.09 3.85 -4.75
C TYR A 415 3.96 4.28 -3.81
N ASP A 416 2.91 4.83 -4.42
CA ASP A 416 1.74 5.42 -3.79
C ASP A 416 0.44 4.97 -4.47
N ARG A 417 -0.70 5.48 -4.01
CA ARG A 417 -2.01 5.12 -4.56
C ARG A 417 -2.27 5.63 -5.99
N HIS A 418 -1.44 6.53 -6.50
CA HIS A 418 -1.46 6.91 -7.92
C HIS A 418 -0.87 5.82 -8.80
N LEU A 419 0.07 5.04 -8.27
CA LEU A 419 0.72 3.96 -9.01
C LEU A 419 -0.14 2.69 -9.06
N TYR A 420 -0.60 2.23 -7.89
CA TYR A 420 -1.34 0.98 -7.68
C TYR A 420 -2.82 1.13 -8.04
N GLU A 421 -3.57 1.79 -7.20
CA GLU A 421 -5.03 1.82 -7.22
C GLU A 421 -5.56 2.64 -8.42
N LYS A 422 -4.98 3.82 -8.69
CA LYS A 422 -5.31 4.56 -9.92
C LYS A 422 -4.90 3.77 -11.15
N GLY A 423 -3.74 3.09 -11.12
CA GLY A 423 -3.28 2.21 -12.18
C GLY A 423 -4.29 1.12 -12.51
N ALA A 424 -4.81 0.41 -11.49
CA ALA A 424 -5.87 -0.58 -11.65
C ALA A 424 -7.13 0.00 -12.28
N CYS A 425 -7.56 1.18 -11.82
CA CYS A 425 -8.71 1.89 -12.41
C CYS A 425 -8.48 2.24 -13.88
N VAL A 426 -7.28 2.66 -14.28
CA VAL A 426 -6.96 2.98 -15.68
C VAL A 426 -7.00 1.72 -16.55
N TYR A 427 -6.48 0.58 -16.09
CA TYR A 427 -6.62 -0.70 -16.80
C TYR A 427 -8.09 -1.11 -16.96
N HIS A 428 -8.90 -0.90 -15.92
CA HIS A 428 -10.35 -1.15 -16.01
C HIS A 428 -11.03 -0.22 -17.05
N MET A 429 -10.66 1.06 -17.10
CA MET A 429 -11.18 2.00 -18.09
C MET A 429 -10.80 1.58 -19.52
N ILE A 430 -9.57 1.10 -19.73
CA ILE A 430 -9.13 0.55 -21.02
C ILE A 430 -10.01 -0.65 -21.40
N ARG A 431 -10.23 -1.60 -20.46
CA ARG A 431 -11.11 -2.77 -20.67
C ARG A 431 -12.54 -2.33 -21.01
N SER A 432 -13.07 -1.35 -20.32
CA SER A 432 -14.44 -0.85 -20.52
C SER A 432 -14.62 -0.17 -21.89
N ILE A 433 -13.61 0.56 -22.36
CA ILE A 433 -13.64 1.21 -23.68
C ILE A 433 -13.50 0.20 -24.82
N LEU A 434 -12.63 -0.78 -24.67
CA LEU A 434 -12.33 -1.77 -25.71
C LEU A 434 -13.35 -2.92 -25.74
N GLY A 435 -13.96 -3.23 -24.61
CA GLY A 435 -14.68 -4.48 -24.38
C GLY A 435 -13.73 -5.65 -24.08
N GLU A 436 -14.29 -6.77 -23.61
CA GLU A 436 -13.54 -7.91 -23.07
C GLU A 436 -12.54 -8.49 -24.09
N ASP A 437 -13.01 -8.81 -25.29
CA ASP A 437 -12.20 -9.52 -26.30
C ASP A 437 -11.03 -8.67 -26.82
N LEU A 438 -11.28 -7.38 -27.08
CA LEU A 438 -10.23 -6.50 -27.57
C LEU A 438 -9.24 -6.12 -26.47
N PHE A 439 -9.70 -6.00 -25.22
CA PHE A 439 -8.81 -5.81 -24.07
C PHE A 439 -7.88 -7.01 -23.92
N ALA A 440 -8.43 -8.23 -23.90
CA ALA A 440 -7.62 -9.45 -23.82
C ALA A 440 -6.58 -9.50 -24.95
N LYS A 441 -6.99 -9.22 -26.19
CA LYS A 441 -6.10 -9.19 -27.35
C LYS A 441 -5.00 -8.11 -27.22
N ALA A 442 -5.33 -6.94 -26.69
CA ALA A 442 -4.36 -5.87 -26.45
C ALA A 442 -3.29 -6.26 -25.42
N ILE A 443 -3.73 -6.80 -24.26
CA ILE A 443 -2.82 -7.25 -23.20
C ILE A 443 -1.94 -8.41 -23.67
N GLN A 444 -2.51 -9.42 -24.34
CA GLN A 444 -1.75 -10.54 -24.90
C GLN A 444 -0.74 -10.08 -25.98
N THR A 445 -1.09 -9.07 -26.76
CA THR A 445 -0.16 -8.46 -27.74
C THR A 445 0.97 -7.73 -27.03
N PHE A 446 0.65 -6.96 -26.00
CA PHE A 446 1.64 -6.23 -25.20
C PHE A 446 2.65 -7.19 -24.56
N VAL A 447 2.18 -8.24 -23.89
CA VAL A 447 3.04 -9.23 -23.22
C VAL A 447 3.91 -9.97 -24.25
N ARG A 448 3.33 -10.47 -25.33
CA ARG A 448 4.04 -11.26 -26.35
C ARG A 448 5.11 -10.47 -27.10
N ASP A 449 4.79 -9.21 -27.48
CA ASP A 449 5.73 -8.37 -28.25
C ASP A 449 6.91 -7.89 -27.38
N ASN A 450 6.70 -7.80 -26.07
CA ASN A 450 7.67 -7.23 -25.13
C ASN A 450 8.23 -8.26 -24.11
N ALA A 451 7.95 -9.54 -24.29
CA ALA A 451 8.56 -10.60 -23.46
C ALA A 451 10.08 -10.47 -23.45
N HIS A 452 10.69 -10.49 -22.27
CA HIS A 452 12.13 -10.33 -22.04
C HIS A 452 12.70 -8.99 -22.56
N LYS A 453 11.89 -7.92 -22.51
CA LYS A 453 12.32 -6.57 -22.92
C LYS A 453 11.90 -5.53 -21.89
N THR A 454 12.47 -4.35 -22.02
CA THR A 454 12.07 -3.17 -21.25
C THR A 454 11.05 -2.35 -22.02
N VAL A 455 10.07 -1.76 -21.30
CA VAL A 455 8.96 -0.99 -21.85
C VAL A 455 8.80 0.37 -21.17
N GLU A 456 8.19 1.27 -21.90
CA GLU A 456 7.68 2.58 -21.46
C GLU A 456 6.16 2.64 -21.66
N THR A 457 5.51 3.62 -21.08
CA THR A 457 4.05 3.83 -21.19
C THR A 457 3.56 3.85 -22.64
N VAL A 458 4.36 4.39 -23.55
CA VAL A 458 4.02 4.45 -24.97
C VAL A 458 3.94 3.07 -25.64
N ASP A 459 4.65 2.07 -25.12
CA ASP A 459 4.65 0.72 -25.70
C ASP A 459 3.31 0.00 -25.44
N LEU A 460 2.67 0.29 -24.28
CA LEU A 460 1.30 -0.17 -24.02
C LEU A 460 0.30 0.46 -25.01
N LEU A 461 0.40 1.77 -25.27
CA LEU A 461 -0.43 2.44 -26.29
C LEU A 461 -0.24 1.83 -27.69
N ARG A 462 1.00 1.57 -28.09
CA ARG A 462 1.33 0.94 -29.38
C ARG A 462 0.76 -0.47 -29.49
N ALA A 463 0.82 -1.25 -28.40
CA ALA A 463 0.25 -2.61 -28.37
C ALA A 463 -1.27 -2.58 -28.48
N ILE A 464 -1.94 -1.65 -27.81
CA ILE A 464 -3.41 -1.43 -27.91
C ILE A 464 -3.77 -1.08 -29.37
N GLU A 465 -3.12 -0.08 -29.94
CA GLU A 465 -3.38 0.34 -31.33
C GLU A 465 -3.14 -0.80 -32.33
N LYS A 466 -1.99 -1.50 -32.21
CA LYS A 466 -1.63 -2.66 -33.04
C LYS A 466 -2.67 -3.78 -32.97
N ALA A 467 -3.17 -4.07 -31.78
CA ALA A 467 -4.08 -5.19 -31.55
C ALA A 467 -5.53 -4.88 -31.95
N THR A 468 -5.97 -3.63 -31.80
CA THR A 468 -7.38 -3.24 -31.80
C THR A 468 -7.73 -2.17 -32.86
N GLY A 469 -6.75 -1.39 -33.31
CA GLY A 469 -6.95 -0.18 -34.13
C GLY A 469 -7.46 1.04 -33.34
N TYR A 470 -7.68 0.93 -32.04
CA TYR A 470 -8.10 2.05 -31.19
C TYR A 470 -6.90 2.88 -30.73
N ASN A 471 -7.00 4.21 -30.88
CA ASN A 471 -6.06 5.15 -30.29
C ASN A 471 -6.63 5.67 -28.96
N LEU A 472 -6.00 5.27 -27.84
CA LEU A 472 -6.41 5.68 -26.50
C LEU A 472 -5.53 6.82 -25.93
N LEU A 473 -4.79 7.55 -26.75
CA LEU A 473 -3.94 8.65 -26.27
C LEU A 473 -4.74 9.68 -25.47
N PHE A 474 -5.99 9.99 -25.89
CA PHE A 474 -6.87 10.91 -25.15
C PHE A 474 -7.11 10.48 -23.68
N LEU A 475 -7.15 9.17 -23.42
CA LEU A 475 -7.31 8.61 -22.06
C LEU A 475 -6.02 8.78 -21.25
N PHE A 476 -4.87 8.44 -21.88
CA PHE A 476 -3.57 8.55 -21.25
C PHE A 476 -3.20 10.01 -20.92
N ASP A 477 -3.49 10.95 -21.83
CA ASP A 477 -3.28 12.38 -21.58
C ASP A 477 -4.03 12.87 -20.35
N GLN A 478 -5.25 12.39 -20.13
CA GLN A 478 -6.11 12.84 -19.05
C GLN A 478 -5.86 12.14 -17.71
N TYR A 479 -5.49 10.86 -17.71
CA TYR A 479 -5.37 10.06 -16.47
C TYR A 479 -3.94 9.62 -16.14
N VAL A 480 -3.07 9.47 -17.14
CA VAL A 480 -1.69 8.98 -16.92
C VAL A 480 -0.68 10.13 -16.88
N TYR A 481 -0.72 11.02 -17.87
CA TYR A 481 0.22 12.14 -17.98
C TYR A 481 -0.24 13.42 -17.27
N ARG A 482 -1.50 13.46 -16.87
CA ARG A 482 -2.08 14.51 -16.02
C ARG A 482 -2.56 13.90 -14.70
N GLY A 483 -2.46 14.65 -13.60
CA GLY A 483 -3.03 14.28 -12.31
C GLY A 483 -4.54 14.51 -12.24
N GLY A 484 -5.19 13.86 -11.30
CA GLY A 484 -6.61 14.07 -10.98
C GLY A 484 -7.58 13.13 -11.71
N HIS A 485 -8.84 13.46 -11.57
CA HIS A 485 -10.03 12.74 -12.05
C HIS A 485 -11.18 13.73 -12.17
N PRO A 486 -12.26 13.42 -12.92
CA PRO A 486 -13.44 14.28 -12.97
C PRO A 486 -14.30 14.16 -11.71
N ASP A 487 -14.81 15.28 -11.24
CA ASP A 487 -15.79 15.37 -10.17
C ASP A 487 -17.15 15.75 -10.78
N TYR A 488 -18.09 14.79 -10.80
CA TYR A 488 -19.40 14.99 -11.44
C TYR A 488 -20.49 15.26 -10.42
N LYS A 489 -21.30 16.28 -10.70
CA LYS A 489 -22.63 16.50 -10.11
C LYS A 489 -23.64 16.24 -11.20
N VAL A 490 -24.57 15.30 -10.98
CA VAL A 490 -25.53 14.85 -11.98
C VAL A 490 -26.95 15.08 -11.48
N ALA A 491 -27.69 15.97 -12.12
CA ALA A 491 -29.08 16.27 -11.80
C ALA A 491 -30.00 15.69 -12.88
N TYR A 492 -31.08 15.04 -12.45
CA TYR A 492 -32.10 14.47 -13.33
C TYR A 492 -33.46 15.03 -13.00
N SER A 493 -34.24 15.36 -14.05
CA SER A 493 -35.65 15.72 -13.93
C SER A 493 -36.47 15.15 -15.10
N TRP A 494 -37.75 14.96 -14.87
CA TRP A 494 -38.72 14.48 -15.83
C TRP A 494 -39.85 15.50 -16.04
N ASP A 495 -40.07 15.90 -17.30
CA ASP A 495 -41.23 16.71 -17.74
C ASP A 495 -42.34 15.76 -18.23
N ASN A 496 -43.37 15.63 -17.42
CA ASN A 496 -44.50 14.74 -17.68
C ASN A 496 -45.41 15.25 -18.80
N GLN A 497 -45.38 16.57 -19.14
CA GLN A 497 -46.21 17.13 -20.22
C GLN A 497 -45.62 16.87 -21.58
N ASN A 498 -44.28 16.91 -21.66
CA ASN A 498 -43.56 16.76 -22.94
C ASN A 498 -42.90 15.38 -23.11
N ASN A 499 -43.07 14.47 -22.13
CA ASN A 499 -42.39 13.19 -22.07
C ASN A 499 -40.87 13.34 -22.27
N LEU A 500 -40.25 14.26 -21.55
CA LEU A 500 -38.87 14.69 -21.74
C LEU A 500 -38.05 14.47 -20.46
N ALA A 501 -37.01 13.67 -20.59
CA ALA A 501 -35.99 13.58 -19.55
C ALA A 501 -34.93 14.64 -19.76
N GLN A 502 -34.55 15.37 -18.71
CA GLN A 502 -33.41 16.27 -18.71
C GLN A 502 -32.35 15.73 -17.77
N LEU A 503 -31.12 15.63 -18.25
CA LEU A 503 -29.95 15.30 -17.45
C LEU A 503 -28.93 16.43 -17.56
N THR A 504 -28.62 17.07 -16.44
CA THR A 504 -27.57 18.09 -16.35
C THR A 504 -26.37 17.54 -15.63
N VAL A 505 -25.20 17.60 -16.26
CA VAL A 505 -23.94 17.15 -15.72
C VAL A 505 -23.02 18.36 -15.56
N THR A 506 -22.55 18.57 -14.33
CA THR A 506 -21.59 19.63 -13.98
C THR A 506 -20.29 18.97 -13.54
N GLN A 507 -19.16 19.38 -14.12
CA GLN A 507 -17.81 19.05 -13.65
C GLN A 507 -17.47 20.07 -12.55
N THR A 508 -17.31 19.65 -11.30
CA THR A 508 -17.17 20.58 -10.14
C THR A 508 -15.74 20.96 -9.83
N GLN A 509 -14.75 20.24 -10.37
CA GLN A 509 -13.32 20.60 -10.27
C GLN A 509 -12.99 21.91 -10.99
N ASP A 510 -11.73 22.39 -10.87
CA ASP A 510 -11.25 23.61 -11.52
C ASP A 510 -11.45 23.53 -13.07
N GLU A 511 -11.83 24.63 -13.69
CA GLU A 511 -12.04 24.71 -15.15
C GLU A 511 -10.80 24.34 -15.99
N LYS A 512 -9.60 24.54 -15.44
CA LYS A 512 -8.35 24.16 -16.09
C LYS A 512 -8.12 22.64 -16.11
N GLU A 513 -8.90 21.90 -15.32
CA GLU A 513 -8.77 20.44 -15.14
C GLU A 513 -9.96 19.65 -15.73
N LEU A 514 -10.75 20.25 -16.64
CA LEU A 514 -11.90 19.56 -17.25
C LEU A 514 -11.47 18.30 -18.03
N PHE A 515 -12.34 17.29 -17.96
CA PHE A 515 -12.18 16.02 -18.65
C PHE A 515 -13.14 15.94 -19.85
N ASP A 516 -12.69 15.29 -20.91
CA ASP A 516 -13.49 15.02 -22.13
C ASP A 516 -13.69 13.50 -22.25
N LEU A 517 -14.83 13.02 -21.81
CA LEU A 517 -15.15 11.59 -21.76
C LEU A 517 -16.51 11.30 -22.39
N LYS A 518 -16.65 10.09 -22.93
CA LYS A 518 -17.94 9.54 -23.39
C LYS A 518 -18.46 8.60 -22.31
N ILE A 519 -19.44 9.08 -21.53
CA ILE A 519 -20.02 8.36 -20.39
C ILE A 519 -21.31 7.67 -20.83
N PRO A 520 -21.47 6.34 -20.61
CA PRO A 520 -22.72 5.64 -20.87
C PRO A 520 -23.76 6.00 -19.81
N VAL A 521 -24.91 6.49 -20.27
CA VAL A 521 -26.08 6.81 -19.40
C VAL A 521 -27.25 5.96 -19.85
N ALA A 522 -27.90 5.26 -18.93
CA ALA A 522 -29.07 4.44 -19.24
C ALA A 522 -30.32 4.92 -18.49
N PHE A 523 -31.42 4.99 -19.22
CA PHE A 523 -32.78 5.14 -18.68
C PHE A 523 -33.38 3.75 -18.52
N ALA A 524 -33.59 3.35 -17.28
CA ALA A 524 -33.99 2.00 -16.91
C ALA A 524 -35.50 1.87 -16.71
N TYR A 525 -36.04 0.74 -17.13
CA TYR A 525 -37.45 0.38 -17.03
C TYR A 525 -37.59 -1.03 -16.46
N LEU A 526 -38.45 -1.19 -15.45
CA LEU A 526 -38.66 -2.50 -14.80
C LEU A 526 -39.28 -3.58 -15.73
N ASN A 527 -40.04 -3.14 -16.72
CA ASN A 527 -40.80 -4.02 -17.60
C ASN A 527 -40.34 -4.00 -19.07
N SER A 528 -39.21 -3.35 -19.37
CA SER A 528 -38.63 -3.29 -20.72
C SER A 528 -37.13 -3.08 -20.68
N GLU A 529 -36.47 -3.18 -21.84
CA GLU A 529 -35.02 -2.98 -21.93
C GLU A 529 -34.64 -1.52 -21.64
N ASP A 530 -33.43 -1.34 -21.06
CA ASP A 530 -32.84 -0.03 -20.83
C ASP A 530 -32.50 0.68 -22.16
N ILE A 531 -32.76 2.00 -22.21
CA ILE A 531 -32.32 2.84 -23.31
C ILE A 531 -31.00 3.50 -22.92
N THR A 532 -29.90 3.18 -23.63
CA THR A 532 -28.56 3.67 -23.30
C THR A 532 -28.05 4.68 -24.31
N TYR A 533 -27.49 5.79 -23.84
CA TYR A 533 -26.82 6.83 -24.65
C TYR A 533 -25.38 7.00 -24.16
N ASN A 534 -24.44 7.21 -25.09
CA ASN A 534 -23.06 7.59 -24.78
C ASN A 534 -22.93 9.11 -24.89
N LEU A 535 -22.85 9.78 -23.74
CA LEU A 535 -22.82 11.25 -23.64
C LEU A 535 -21.39 11.76 -23.60
N ARG A 536 -21.00 12.63 -24.54
CA ARG A 536 -19.70 13.32 -24.47
C ARG A 536 -19.82 14.49 -23.49
N ILE A 537 -19.09 14.36 -22.37
CA ILE A 537 -19.05 15.37 -21.31
C ILE A 537 -17.67 16.02 -21.36
N HIS A 538 -17.61 17.32 -21.77
CA HIS A 538 -16.36 18.05 -21.99
C HIS A 538 -16.42 19.52 -21.57
N GLN A 539 -17.57 19.98 -21.11
CA GLN A 539 -17.77 21.35 -20.63
C GLN A 539 -17.96 21.37 -19.11
N LYS A 540 -17.85 22.56 -18.53
CA LYS A 540 -18.08 22.77 -17.10
C LYS A 540 -19.48 22.34 -16.69
N GLU A 541 -20.49 22.66 -17.50
CA GLU A 541 -21.88 22.24 -17.34
C GLU A 541 -22.50 21.95 -18.72
N GLN A 542 -23.18 20.81 -18.82
CA GLN A 542 -23.91 20.41 -20.04
C GLN A 542 -25.24 19.80 -19.66
N SER A 543 -26.32 20.26 -20.37
CA SER A 543 -27.66 19.68 -20.26
C SER A 543 -27.98 18.88 -21.52
N PHE A 544 -28.53 17.70 -21.31
CA PHE A 544 -28.97 16.76 -22.33
C PHE A 544 -30.47 16.52 -22.18
N TYR A 545 -31.18 16.42 -23.29
CA TYR A 545 -32.62 16.27 -23.35
C TYR A 545 -32.99 15.03 -24.16
N PHE A 546 -33.83 14.16 -23.59
CA PHE A 546 -34.18 12.87 -24.17
C PHE A 546 -35.72 12.76 -24.25
N PRO A 547 -36.31 12.79 -25.41
CA PRO A 547 -37.71 12.43 -25.58
C PRO A 547 -37.84 10.90 -25.39
N LEU A 548 -38.59 10.47 -24.38
CA LEU A 548 -38.80 9.07 -24.07
C LEU A 548 -40.30 8.74 -24.13
N ALA A 549 -40.65 7.52 -24.51
CA ALA A 549 -42.05 7.09 -24.61
C ALA A 549 -42.80 7.13 -23.25
N GLN A 550 -42.07 6.94 -22.17
CA GLN A 550 -42.58 6.98 -20.80
C GLN A 550 -41.50 7.41 -19.81
N LYS A 551 -41.90 7.80 -18.59
CA LYS A 551 -40.99 8.11 -17.52
C LYS A 551 -40.15 6.86 -17.17
N PRO A 552 -38.82 6.95 -17.12
CA PRO A 552 -37.98 5.84 -16.65
C PRO A 552 -38.19 5.63 -15.13
N ASP A 553 -38.05 4.39 -14.69
CA ASP A 553 -38.12 4.06 -13.27
C ASP A 553 -36.92 4.61 -12.51
N PHE A 554 -35.73 4.59 -13.13
CA PHE A 554 -34.51 5.23 -12.63
C PHE A 554 -33.50 5.50 -13.75
N VAL A 555 -32.41 6.23 -13.41
CA VAL A 555 -31.35 6.62 -14.35
C VAL A 555 -29.98 6.18 -13.83
N LYS A 556 -29.20 5.52 -14.71
CA LYS A 556 -27.85 5.06 -14.43
C LYS A 556 -26.85 6.01 -15.08
N PHE A 557 -26.08 6.72 -14.29
CA PHE A 557 -24.95 7.51 -14.79
C PHE A 557 -23.67 6.65 -14.73
N ASP A 558 -22.93 6.56 -15.82
CA ASP A 558 -21.81 5.63 -16.02
C ASP A 558 -22.25 4.17 -15.78
N ARG A 559 -23.16 3.68 -16.63
CA ARG A 559 -23.68 2.30 -16.56
C ARG A 559 -22.52 1.31 -16.54
N GLY A 560 -22.38 0.55 -15.45
CA GLY A 560 -21.28 -0.41 -15.22
C GLY A 560 -20.11 0.19 -14.42
N ASN A 561 -20.18 1.47 -13.99
CA ASN A 561 -19.13 2.15 -13.22
C ASN A 561 -17.73 2.03 -13.85
N ASN A 562 -17.62 2.42 -15.10
CA ASN A 562 -16.45 2.17 -15.95
C ASN A 562 -15.31 3.16 -15.74
N PHE A 563 -15.61 4.39 -15.32
CA PHE A 563 -14.65 5.49 -15.25
C PHE A 563 -14.32 5.88 -13.82
N LEU A 564 -13.03 6.09 -13.54
CA LEU A 564 -12.58 6.67 -12.28
C LEU A 564 -13.06 8.11 -12.15
N LYS A 565 -13.87 8.39 -11.14
CA LYS A 565 -14.54 9.68 -10.92
C LYS A 565 -15.05 9.80 -9.49
N THR A 566 -15.39 11.01 -9.06
CA THR A 566 -16.41 11.21 -8.03
C THR A 566 -17.76 11.53 -8.66
N VAL A 567 -18.85 11.17 -8.00
CA VAL A 567 -20.20 11.49 -8.48
C VAL A 567 -21.17 11.82 -7.34
N THR A 568 -21.91 12.91 -7.51
CA THR A 568 -23.06 13.26 -6.65
C THR A 568 -24.32 13.21 -7.49
N LEU A 569 -25.28 12.33 -7.11
CA LEU A 569 -26.56 12.19 -7.80
C LEU A 569 -27.62 13.08 -7.14
N GLU A 570 -28.20 13.99 -7.91
CA GLU A 570 -29.34 14.84 -7.51
C GLU A 570 -30.60 14.38 -8.24
N TYR A 571 -31.06 13.17 -7.89
CA TYR A 571 -32.27 12.56 -8.43
C TYR A 571 -33.44 12.67 -7.44
N PRO A 572 -34.70 12.63 -7.90
CA PRO A 572 -35.84 12.50 -7.01
C PRO A 572 -35.76 11.21 -6.18
N ILE A 573 -36.27 11.22 -4.96
CA ILE A 573 -36.15 10.10 -4.03
C ILE A 573 -36.82 8.82 -4.52
N GLY A 574 -37.92 8.94 -5.27
CA GLY A 574 -38.63 7.80 -5.84
C GLY A 574 -37.75 6.99 -6.80
N GLU A 575 -37.01 7.66 -7.70
CA GLU A 575 -36.10 7.05 -8.65
C GLU A 575 -34.90 6.43 -7.93
N LEU A 576 -34.37 7.10 -6.89
CA LEU A 576 -33.27 6.54 -6.07
C LEU A 576 -33.68 5.27 -5.32
N LYS A 577 -34.90 5.23 -4.78
CA LYS A 577 -35.45 4.03 -4.13
C LYS A 577 -35.65 2.87 -5.12
N ALA A 578 -36.18 3.17 -6.30
CA ALA A 578 -36.31 2.17 -7.38
C ALA A 578 -34.94 1.64 -7.82
N GLN A 579 -33.96 2.52 -7.99
CA GLN A 579 -32.57 2.16 -8.32
C GLN A 579 -31.94 1.27 -7.22
N LEU A 580 -32.06 1.64 -5.94
CA LEU A 580 -31.54 0.86 -4.83
C LEU A 580 -32.14 -0.56 -4.77
N GLN A 581 -33.41 -0.72 -5.12
CA GLN A 581 -34.10 -2.00 -5.00
C GLN A 581 -33.98 -2.88 -6.25
N GLN A 582 -33.84 -2.30 -7.45
CA GLN A 582 -34.09 -3.01 -8.69
C GLN A 582 -32.90 -3.02 -9.66
N ASP A 583 -31.91 -2.11 -9.48
CA ASP A 583 -30.75 -2.10 -10.39
C ASP A 583 -29.94 -3.40 -10.23
N PRO A 584 -29.65 -4.15 -11.31
CA PRO A 584 -28.80 -5.35 -11.21
C PRO A 584 -27.33 -5.02 -10.88
N ASP A 585 -26.87 -3.77 -11.11
CA ASP A 585 -25.50 -3.34 -10.81
C ASP A 585 -25.37 -2.93 -9.33
N PRO A 586 -24.57 -3.66 -8.51
CA PRO A 586 -24.40 -3.35 -7.10
C PRO A 586 -23.78 -1.97 -6.87
N ILE A 587 -22.91 -1.48 -7.76
CA ILE A 587 -22.28 -0.16 -7.59
C ILE A 587 -23.30 0.95 -7.82
N SER A 588 -24.18 0.77 -8.77
CA SER A 588 -25.30 1.69 -9.01
C SER A 588 -26.23 1.77 -7.79
N ARG A 589 -26.55 0.62 -7.14
CA ARG A 589 -27.31 0.59 -5.88
C ARG A 589 -26.58 1.30 -4.72
N ILE A 590 -25.24 1.16 -4.65
CA ILE A 590 -24.43 1.88 -3.66
C ILE A 590 -24.54 3.39 -3.84
N TYR A 591 -24.42 3.90 -5.07
CA TYR A 591 -24.60 5.34 -5.33
C TYR A 591 -26.01 5.83 -5.01
N ALA A 592 -27.02 5.02 -5.27
CA ALA A 592 -28.40 5.33 -4.87
C ALA A 592 -28.53 5.40 -3.34
N ALA A 593 -27.95 4.45 -2.58
CA ALA A 593 -27.95 4.48 -1.12
C ALA A 593 -27.28 5.75 -0.56
N ILE A 594 -26.13 6.16 -1.11
CA ILE A 594 -25.42 7.38 -0.75
C ILE A 594 -26.31 8.61 -1.02
N ALA A 595 -26.95 8.67 -2.18
CA ALA A 595 -27.83 9.78 -2.55
C ALA A 595 -29.09 9.84 -1.67
N ILE A 596 -29.68 8.70 -1.30
CA ILE A 596 -30.80 8.60 -0.37
C ILE A 596 -30.41 9.13 1.02
N ALA A 597 -29.27 8.69 1.55
CA ALA A 597 -28.78 9.17 2.85
C ALA A 597 -28.58 10.69 2.85
N LYS A 598 -28.05 11.27 1.76
CA LYS A 598 -27.89 12.71 1.58
C LYS A 598 -29.23 13.48 1.60
N LYS A 599 -30.34 12.85 1.16
CA LYS A 599 -31.71 13.42 1.29
C LYS A 599 -32.17 13.49 2.75
N GLY A 600 -31.76 12.51 3.56
CA GLY A 600 -32.09 12.45 4.99
C GLY A 600 -33.56 12.13 5.30
N GLY A 601 -33.92 12.22 6.58
CA GLY A 601 -35.26 12.03 7.06
C GLY A 601 -35.68 10.55 7.24
N LEU A 602 -36.93 10.36 7.71
CA LEU A 602 -37.47 9.03 8.03
C LEU A 602 -37.62 8.14 6.79
N GLU A 603 -37.94 8.73 5.64
CA GLU A 603 -38.08 8.00 4.38
C GLU A 603 -36.75 7.40 3.93
N ALA A 604 -35.63 8.11 4.14
CA ALA A 604 -34.29 7.58 3.86
C ALA A 604 -33.96 6.41 4.79
N ILE A 605 -34.25 6.52 6.09
CA ILE A 605 -34.02 5.44 7.06
C ILE A 605 -34.81 4.19 6.70
N GLU A 606 -36.10 4.34 6.35
CA GLU A 606 -36.95 3.23 5.94
C GLU A 606 -36.43 2.51 4.69
N ALA A 607 -36.06 3.27 3.67
CA ALA A 607 -35.53 2.73 2.43
C ALA A 607 -34.20 1.97 2.66
N LEU A 608 -33.28 2.59 3.41
CA LEU A 608 -31.97 1.99 3.74
C LEU A 608 -32.12 0.82 4.71
N GLY A 609 -32.99 0.91 5.72
CA GLY A 609 -33.25 -0.18 6.66
C GLY A 609 -33.83 -1.41 5.95
N THR A 610 -34.78 -1.21 5.05
CA THR A 610 -35.34 -2.29 4.21
C THR A 610 -34.27 -2.92 3.32
N SER A 611 -33.38 -2.10 2.75
CA SER A 611 -32.27 -2.60 1.95
C SER A 611 -31.25 -3.38 2.79
N LEU A 612 -30.91 -2.95 4.01
CA LEU A 612 -30.02 -3.69 4.91
C LEU A 612 -30.55 -5.11 5.20
N GLU A 613 -31.86 -5.27 5.32
CA GLU A 613 -32.49 -6.56 5.63
C GLU A 613 -32.65 -7.48 4.40
N ASN A 614 -32.87 -6.92 3.20
CA ASN A 614 -33.31 -7.70 2.03
C ASN A 614 -32.35 -7.71 0.84
N GLU A 615 -31.31 -6.90 0.87
CA GLU A 615 -30.33 -6.78 -0.22
C GLU A 615 -29.49 -8.08 -0.35
N PRO A 616 -29.45 -8.71 -1.54
CA PRO A 616 -28.77 -10.00 -1.70
C PRO A 616 -27.22 -9.87 -1.68
N PHE A 617 -26.66 -8.75 -2.14
CA PHE A 617 -25.22 -8.60 -2.21
C PHE A 617 -24.65 -7.93 -0.95
N TRP A 618 -23.78 -8.66 -0.26
CA TRP A 618 -23.18 -8.22 1.01
C TRP A 618 -22.49 -6.84 0.95
N GLY A 619 -21.84 -6.51 -0.18
CA GLY A 619 -21.16 -5.22 -0.35
C GLY A 619 -22.12 -4.04 -0.33
N VAL A 620 -23.34 -4.17 -0.90
CA VAL A 620 -24.37 -3.14 -0.79
C VAL A 620 -24.89 -3.04 0.64
N ARG A 621 -25.10 -4.17 1.36
CA ARG A 621 -25.48 -4.15 2.78
C ARG A 621 -24.46 -3.43 3.66
N VAL A 622 -23.14 -3.63 3.40
CA VAL A 622 -22.06 -2.89 4.07
C VAL A 622 -22.21 -1.38 3.85
N GLU A 623 -22.41 -0.96 2.61
CA GLU A 623 -22.52 0.46 2.28
C GLU A 623 -23.81 1.08 2.83
N VAL A 624 -24.91 0.34 2.79
CA VAL A 624 -26.20 0.76 3.41
C VAL A 624 -26.04 0.95 4.92
N ALA A 625 -25.37 0.03 5.63
CA ALA A 625 -25.09 0.19 7.06
C ALA A 625 -24.29 1.46 7.36
N LYS A 626 -23.25 1.77 6.55
CA LYS A 626 -22.50 3.01 6.65
C LYS A 626 -23.37 4.24 6.42
N GLN A 627 -24.26 4.20 5.42
CA GLN A 627 -25.17 5.32 5.14
C GLN A 627 -26.20 5.55 6.25
N LEU A 628 -26.75 4.49 6.85
CA LEU A 628 -27.63 4.59 8.02
C LEU A 628 -26.92 5.31 9.18
N ALA A 629 -25.65 5.02 9.42
CA ALA A 629 -24.86 5.67 10.45
C ALA A 629 -24.75 7.20 10.26
N THR A 630 -24.66 7.69 9.02
CA THR A 630 -24.57 9.13 8.72
C THR A 630 -25.82 9.91 9.13
N LEU A 631 -26.95 9.25 9.20
CA LEU A 631 -28.23 9.90 9.54
C LEU A 631 -28.35 10.25 11.03
N ARG A 632 -27.61 9.57 11.92
CA ARG A 632 -27.48 9.85 13.36
C ARG A 632 -28.83 9.98 14.10
N LEU A 633 -29.82 9.20 13.69
CA LEU A 633 -31.16 9.17 14.28
C LEU A 633 -31.43 7.84 15.01
N ASP A 634 -32.19 7.85 16.09
CA ASP A 634 -32.48 6.66 16.89
C ASP A 634 -33.16 5.55 16.07
N GLN A 635 -33.94 5.90 15.08
CA GLN A 635 -34.57 4.92 14.17
C GLN A 635 -33.51 4.17 13.34
N ALA A 636 -32.40 4.81 13.00
CA ALA A 636 -31.27 4.14 12.31
C ALA A 636 -30.59 3.12 13.22
N VAL A 637 -30.52 3.38 14.55
CA VAL A 637 -29.98 2.41 15.52
C VAL A 637 -30.77 1.11 15.52
N THR A 638 -32.12 1.20 15.50
CA THR A 638 -32.97 0.02 15.46
C THR A 638 -32.73 -0.84 14.20
N ALA A 639 -32.55 -0.19 13.05
CA ALA A 639 -32.25 -0.89 11.81
C ALA A 639 -30.84 -1.53 11.86
N LEU A 640 -29.83 -0.81 12.37
CA LEU A 640 -28.46 -1.32 12.50
C LEU A 640 -28.36 -2.51 13.47
N ILE A 641 -29.04 -2.48 14.64
CA ILE A 641 -29.00 -3.57 15.61
C ILE A 641 -29.45 -4.91 14.99
N LYS A 642 -30.42 -4.90 14.09
CA LYS A 642 -30.82 -6.12 13.36
C LYS A 642 -29.67 -6.68 12.51
N GLY A 643 -28.86 -5.82 11.90
CA GLY A 643 -27.71 -6.19 11.08
C GLY A 643 -26.53 -6.80 11.85
N LEU A 644 -26.52 -6.76 13.19
CA LEU A 644 -25.53 -7.49 13.99
C LEU A 644 -25.60 -9.03 13.82
N ASN A 645 -26.70 -9.55 13.31
CA ASN A 645 -26.89 -10.98 13.04
C ASN A 645 -26.71 -11.34 11.55
N ASP A 646 -26.18 -10.44 10.72
CA ASP A 646 -25.92 -10.72 9.30
C ASP A 646 -24.97 -11.91 9.15
N GLU A 647 -25.23 -12.76 8.15
CA GLU A 647 -24.37 -13.92 7.85
C GLU A 647 -22.93 -13.55 7.50
N LYS A 648 -22.73 -12.36 6.88
CA LYS A 648 -21.42 -11.86 6.45
C LYS A 648 -20.77 -11.02 7.55
N ALA A 649 -19.59 -11.42 7.96
CA ALA A 649 -18.81 -10.71 8.97
C ALA A 649 -18.50 -9.24 8.57
N GLN A 650 -18.28 -8.99 7.28
CA GLN A 650 -18.07 -7.65 6.74
C GLN A 650 -19.27 -6.72 6.99
N VAL A 651 -20.50 -7.24 6.89
CA VAL A 651 -21.74 -6.48 7.18
C VAL A 651 -21.85 -6.23 8.68
N ARG A 652 -21.66 -7.28 9.52
CA ARG A 652 -21.66 -7.10 10.98
C ARG A 652 -20.65 -6.05 11.44
N ARG A 653 -19.44 -6.06 10.85
CA ARG A 653 -18.40 -5.04 11.13
C ARG A 653 -18.88 -3.63 10.78
N ALA A 654 -19.45 -3.42 9.59
CA ALA A 654 -19.97 -2.10 9.19
C ALA A 654 -21.10 -1.62 10.09
N VAL A 655 -21.95 -2.54 10.53
CA VAL A 655 -23.02 -2.27 11.51
C VAL A 655 -22.44 -1.84 12.86
N VAL A 656 -21.43 -2.56 13.37
CA VAL A 656 -20.71 -2.21 14.60
C VAL A 656 -20.10 -0.80 14.51
N GLU A 657 -19.42 -0.51 13.41
CA GLU A 657 -18.85 0.82 13.14
C GLU A 657 -19.95 1.89 13.14
N GLY A 658 -21.08 1.63 12.47
CA GLY A 658 -22.22 2.54 12.43
C GLY A 658 -22.85 2.80 13.80
N LEU A 659 -23.05 1.75 14.61
CA LEU A 659 -23.56 1.88 15.98
C LEU A 659 -22.62 2.70 16.87
N SER A 660 -21.31 2.55 16.65
CA SER A 660 -20.29 3.31 17.40
C SER A 660 -20.35 4.81 17.15
N GLU A 661 -20.85 5.24 16.01
CA GLU A 661 -20.97 6.66 15.65
C GLU A 661 -22.22 7.32 16.21
N ILE A 662 -23.33 6.58 16.32
CA ILE A 662 -24.60 7.13 16.77
C ILE A 662 -24.64 7.33 18.30
N LYS A 663 -23.88 6.57 19.07
CA LYS A 663 -23.59 6.77 20.53
C LYS A 663 -24.82 6.85 21.44
N THR A 664 -25.79 5.96 21.20
CA THR A 664 -26.96 5.82 22.10
C THR A 664 -26.72 4.76 23.19
N LEU A 665 -27.59 4.72 24.21
CA LEU A 665 -27.55 3.66 25.22
C LEU A 665 -27.79 2.27 24.59
N ASP A 666 -28.72 2.19 23.63
CA ASP A 666 -29.03 0.93 22.93
C ASP A 666 -27.83 0.46 22.11
N SER A 667 -27.14 1.37 21.40
CA SER A 667 -25.88 1.06 20.70
C SER A 667 -24.82 0.55 21.67
N TYR A 668 -24.64 1.22 22.82
CA TYR A 668 -23.68 0.80 23.85
C TYR A 668 -23.99 -0.60 24.37
N ASN A 669 -25.25 -0.89 24.74
CA ASN A 669 -25.65 -2.17 25.27
C ASN A 669 -25.46 -3.29 24.23
N ALA A 670 -25.80 -3.04 22.96
CA ALA A 670 -25.61 -3.98 21.87
C ALA A 670 -24.13 -4.32 21.63
N LEU A 671 -23.26 -3.29 21.58
CA LEU A 671 -21.81 -3.49 21.36
C LEU A 671 -21.16 -4.14 22.58
N LYS A 672 -21.53 -3.77 23.81
CA LYS A 672 -21.05 -4.42 25.03
C LYS A 672 -21.39 -5.90 25.04
N SER A 673 -22.66 -6.25 24.79
CA SER A 673 -23.10 -7.65 24.71
C SER A 673 -22.32 -8.44 23.65
N LEU A 674 -22.10 -7.85 22.46
CA LEU A 674 -21.33 -8.47 21.39
C LEU A 674 -19.87 -8.71 21.78
N LEU A 675 -19.22 -7.76 22.47
CA LEU A 675 -17.84 -7.93 22.91
C LEU A 675 -17.69 -8.99 24.02
N GLU A 676 -18.68 -9.06 24.92
CA GLU A 676 -18.71 -10.08 26.00
C GLU A 676 -18.95 -11.49 25.46
N THR A 677 -19.87 -11.64 24.48
CA THR A 677 -20.19 -12.95 23.85
C THR A 677 -19.14 -13.38 22.83
N GLY A 678 -18.50 -12.42 22.17
CA GLY A 678 -17.57 -12.63 21.06
C GLY A 678 -18.26 -12.79 19.71
N ASP A 679 -17.47 -12.74 18.63
CA ASP A 679 -17.87 -13.00 17.25
C ASP A 679 -16.95 -14.03 16.59
N ALA A 680 -17.44 -14.73 15.58
CA ALA A 680 -16.61 -15.63 14.79
C ALA A 680 -15.45 -14.91 14.07
N SER A 681 -15.62 -13.63 13.71
CA SER A 681 -14.59 -12.81 13.05
C SER A 681 -13.75 -12.03 14.05
N TYR A 682 -12.42 -12.06 13.88
CA TYR A 682 -11.50 -11.19 14.59
C TYR A 682 -11.79 -9.71 14.35
N TYR A 683 -12.16 -9.34 13.12
CA TYR A 683 -12.37 -7.95 12.73
C TYR A 683 -13.65 -7.36 13.32
N VAL A 684 -14.71 -8.17 13.49
CA VAL A 684 -15.94 -7.74 14.16
C VAL A 684 -15.66 -7.45 15.64
N GLU A 685 -14.96 -8.36 16.34
CA GLU A 685 -14.56 -8.12 17.74
C GLU A 685 -13.65 -6.89 17.88
N ALA A 686 -12.68 -6.73 16.99
CA ALA A 686 -11.77 -5.57 16.99
C ALA A 686 -12.52 -4.25 16.77
N ALA A 687 -13.46 -4.22 15.83
CA ALA A 687 -14.31 -3.06 15.58
C ALA A 687 -15.20 -2.75 16.79
N THR A 688 -15.74 -3.79 17.44
CA THR A 688 -16.57 -3.65 18.64
C THR A 688 -15.78 -3.05 19.81
N ALA A 689 -14.57 -3.56 20.06
CA ALA A 689 -13.67 -3.03 21.09
C ALA A 689 -13.30 -1.56 20.83
N ARG A 690 -12.96 -1.23 19.59
CA ARG A 690 -12.67 0.16 19.18
C ARG A 690 -13.90 1.06 19.34
N GLY A 691 -15.04 0.58 18.88
CA GLY A 691 -16.31 1.32 18.92
C GLY A 691 -16.77 1.68 20.31
N LEU A 692 -16.64 0.76 21.28
CA LEU A 692 -16.95 1.05 22.68
C LEU A 692 -16.12 2.20 23.25
N GLY A 693 -14.82 2.29 22.89
CA GLY A 693 -13.98 3.43 23.28
C GLY A 693 -14.49 4.78 22.77
N CYS A 694 -15.12 4.81 21.60
CA CYS A 694 -15.71 6.03 21.03
C CYS A 694 -16.99 6.50 21.77
N MET A 695 -17.61 5.64 22.59
CA MET A 695 -18.93 5.89 23.15
C MET A 695 -18.91 6.63 24.49
N ALA A 696 -17.81 6.70 25.21
CA ALA A 696 -17.69 7.36 26.52
C ALA A 696 -17.78 8.89 26.42
N VAL A 697 -18.83 9.43 25.82
CA VAL A 697 -19.06 10.88 25.66
C VAL A 697 -20.50 11.24 25.97
N GLY A 698 -20.77 12.49 26.34
CA GLY A 698 -22.11 12.99 26.59
C GLY A 698 -22.84 12.19 27.68
N GLN A 699 -23.98 11.64 27.38
CA GLN A 699 -24.81 10.87 28.34
C GLN A 699 -24.15 9.53 28.77
N LEU A 700 -23.19 9.04 28.01
CA LEU A 700 -22.42 7.80 28.31
C LEU A 700 -21.06 8.05 28.98
N GLN A 701 -20.74 9.30 29.36
CA GLN A 701 -19.49 9.65 30.05
C GLN A 701 -19.30 8.85 31.34
N ASN A 702 -20.36 8.50 32.04
CA ASN A 702 -20.33 7.69 33.27
C ASN A 702 -19.97 6.22 33.01
N LYS A 703 -19.88 5.77 31.75
CA LYS A 703 -19.50 4.43 31.33
C LYS A 703 -17.99 4.28 31.10
N GLU A 704 -17.22 5.38 31.17
CA GLU A 704 -15.78 5.37 30.87
C GLU A 704 -15.00 4.30 31.68
N GLY A 705 -15.21 4.24 32.99
CA GLY A 705 -14.53 3.24 33.82
C GLY A 705 -14.88 1.79 33.43
N GLU A 706 -16.16 1.50 33.19
CA GLU A 706 -16.63 0.18 32.75
C GLU A 706 -16.02 -0.20 31.38
N ILE A 707 -15.91 0.76 30.46
CA ILE A 707 -15.30 0.56 29.15
C ILE A 707 -13.79 0.27 29.28
N ILE A 708 -13.07 1.01 30.10
CA ILE A 708 -11.64 0.78 30.37
C ILE A 708 -11.40 -0.62 30.94
N ASP A 709 -12.19 -1.04 31.93
CA ASP A 709 -12.04 -2.36 32.54
C ASP A 709 -12.28 -3.48 31.51
N LEU A 710 -13.32 -3.32 30.67
CA LEU A 710 -13.65 -4.28 29.60
C LEU A 710 -12.53 -4.34 28.56
N LEU A 711 -12.02 -3.21 28.06
CA LEU A 711 -10.94 -3.17 27.09
C LEU A 711 -9.62 -3.72 27.65
N ASN A 712 -9.32 -3.46 28.93
CA ASN A 712 -8.16 -4.06 29.60
C ASN A 712 -8.32 -5.58 29.75
N HIS A 713 -9.52 -6.07 30.03
CA HIS A 713 -9.81 -7.51 30.05
C HIS A 713 -9.56 -8.14 28.67
N ILE A 714 -10.00 -7.49 27.56
CA ILE A 714 -9.72 -7.95 26.19
C ILE A 714 -8.24 -7.99 25.90
N LEU A 715 -7.49 -6.97 26.31
CA LEU A 715 -6.01 -6.93 26.14
C LEU A 715 -5.30 -8.10 26.84
N GLN A 716 -5.83 -8.61 27.94
CA GLN A 716 -5.25 -9.74 28.68
C GLN A 716 -5.69 -11.10 28.13
N SER A 717 -6.96 -11.23 27.72
CA SER A 717 -7.62 -12.53 27.46
C SER A 717 -7.75 -12.91 25.98
N ARG A 718 -7.79 -11.94 25.03
CA ARG A 718 -8.10 -12.19 23.61
C ARG A 718 -6.85 -12.19 22.74
N LYS A 719 -5.82 -12.99 23.10
CA LYS A 719 -4.69 -13.27 22.21
C LYS A 719 -5.17 -14.01 20.96
N GLY A 720 -4.57 -13.75 19.82
CA GLY A 720 -4.94 -14.42 18.57
C GLY A 720 -4.15 -13.92 17.36
N TRP A 721 -4.54 -14.37 16.21
CA TRP A 721 -3.89 -14.08 14.94
C TRP A 721 -3.62 -12.57 14.77
N ASN A 722 -2.35 -12.24 14.51
CA ASN A 722 -1.84 -10.87 14.31
C ASN A 722 -2.33 -9.84 15.36
N GLU A 723 -2.72 -10.30 16.56
CA GLU A 723 -3.20 -9.46 17.69
C GLU A 723 -4.38 -8.53 17.33
N VAL A 724 -5.19 -8.90 16.32
CA VAL A 724 -6.22 -8.03 15.72
C VAL A 724 -7.21 -7.52 16.77
N VAL A 725 -7.73 -8.40 17.65
CA VAL A 725 -8.73 -8.01 18.66
C VAL A 725 -8.12 -7.10 19.71
N ARG A 726 -6.91 -7.44 20.20
CA ARG A 726 -6.18 -6.64 21.20
C ARG A 726 -5.78 -5.27 20.64
N ALA A 727 -5.39 -5.19 19.37
CA ALA A 727 -5.15 -3.92 18.67
C ALA A 727 -6.43 -3.08 18.56
N GLY A 728 -7.58 -3.73 18.38
CA GLY A 728 -8.89 -3.07 18.46
C GLY A 728 -9.15 -2.45 19.83
N ALA A 729 -8.82 -3.16 20.92
CA ALA A 729 -8.94 -2.64 22.28
C ALA A 729 -8.01 -1.44 22.54
N ILE A 730 -6.76 -1.49 22.07
CA ILE A 730 -5.84 -0.32 22.10
C ILE A 730 -6.44 0.86 21.34
N GLY A 731 -7.01 0.61 20.16
CA GLY A 731 -7.71 1.63 19.38
C GLY A 731 -8.90 2.23 20.14
N GLY A 732 -9.65 1.43 20.92
CA GLY A 732 -10.71 1.89 21.79
C GLY A 732 -10.21 2.78 22.94
N LEU A 733 -9.17 2.34 23.66
CA LEU A 733 -8.53 3.13 24.71
C LEU A 733 -8.03 4.49 24.19
N SER A 734 -7.51 4.54 22.96
CA SER A 734 -7.03 5.80 22.36
C SER A 734 -8.12 6.85 22.10
N GLN A 735 -9.39 6.45 22.09
CA GLN A 735 -10.52 7.36 21.95
C GLN A 735 -10.90 8.07 23.26
N LEU A 736 -10.47 7.52 24.38
CA LEU A 736 -10.69 8.09 25.72
C LEU A 736 -9.66 9.19 26.00
N LYS A 737 -9.76 10.29 25.24
CA LYS A 737 -8.73 11.33 25.10
C LYS A 737 -8.25 11.94 26.42
N THR A 738 -9.14 12.07 27.41
CA THR A 738 -8.87 12.74 28.69
C THR A 738 -8.54 11.75 29.82
N SER A 739 -8.56 10.44 29.54
CA SER A 739 -8.38 9.40 30.56
C SER A 739 -6.91 9.10 30.86
N PRO A 740 -6.42 9.35 32.10
CA PRO A 740 -5.07 8.94 32.49
C PRO A 740 -4.90 7.41 32.55
N ALA A 741 -5.97 6.69 32.94
CA ALA A 741 -5.95 5.23 33.02
C ALA A 741 -5.83 4.57 31.63
N ALA A 742 -6.53 5.10 30.62
CA ALA A 742 -6.39 4.65 29.24
C ALA A 742 -4.98 4.90 28.69
N LEU A 743 -4.39 6.07 28.98
CA LEU A 743 -3.01 6.37 28.60
C LEU A 743 -2.01 5.40 29.25
N GLU A 744 -2.16 5.09 30.54
CA GLU A 744 -1.28 4.15 31.25
C GLU A 744 -1.33 2.75 30.64
N SER A 745 -2.54 2.27 30.30
CA SER A 745 -2.72 1.00 29.60
C SER A 745 -2.02 1.02 28.24
N ILE A 746 -2.17 2.07 27.42
CA ILE A 746 -1.51 2.19 26.12
C ILE A 746 0.02 2.20 26.28
N LEU A 747 0.56 2.98 27.22
CA LEU A 747 2.00 3.07 27.49
C LEU A 747 2.62 1.70 27.81
N THR A 748 1.90 0.86 28.55
CA THR A 748 2.34 -0.50 28.90
C THR A 748 2.64 -1.33 27.64
N TYR A 749 1.76 -1.28 26.63
CA TYR A 749 1.91 -2.04 25.38
C TYR A 749 2.87 -1.42 24.36
N THR A 750 3.51 -0.27 24.65
CA THR A 750 4.59 0.26 23.82
C THR A 750 5.96 -0.33 24.17
N ALA A 751 6.08 -1.09 25.27
CA ALA A 751 7.33 -1.71 25.72
C ALA A 751 7.83 -2.77 24.74
N LEU A 752 9.15 -2.97 24.69
CA LEU A 752 9.78 -4.11 24.03
C LEU A 752 9.27 -5.42 24.66
N GLY A 753 9.18 -6.49 23.86
CA GLY A 753 8.56 -7.76 24.26
C GLY A 753 7.05 -7.83 24.08
N THR A 754 6.37 -6.71 23.81
CA THR A 754 4.98 -6.72 23.33
C THR A 754 4.95 -7.27 21.87
N PRO A 755 4.04 -8.21 21.56
CA PRO A 755 3.89 -8.67 20.18
C PRO A 755 3.81 -7.51 19.19
N GLN A 756 4.59 -7.59 18.12
CA GLN A 756 4.87 -6.43 17.26
C GLN A 756 3.62 -5.76 16.68
N PRO A 757 2.59 -6.49 16.16
CA PRO A 757 1.39 -5.84 15.65
C PRO A 757 0.65 -5.01 16.71
N LEU A 758 0.60 -5.51 17.94
CA LEU A 758 0.00 -4.83 19.07
C LEU A 758 0.82 -3.60 19.50
N ARG A 759 2.16 -3.75 19.56
CA ARG A 759 3.08 -2.67 19.90
C ARG A 759 2.98 -1.50 18.93
N LEU A 760 2.96 -1.77 17.62
CA LEU A 760 2.77 -0.76 16.58
C LEU A 760 1.41 -0.04 16.73
N GLY A 761 0.37 -0.77 17.10
CA GLY A 761 -0.94 -0.21 17.43
C GLY A 761 -0.88 0.74 18.65
N ALA A 762 -0.18 0.34 19.70
CA ALA A 762 -0.01 1.14 20.91
C ALA A 762 0.81 2.43 20.66
N ILE A 763 1.87 2.34 19.85
CA ILE A 763 2.67 3.52 19.45
C ILE A 763 1.79 4.55 18.72
N ARG A 764 0.99 4.13 17.74
CA ARG A 764 0.06 5.02 17.03
C ARG A 764 -1.01 5.59 17.95
N ALA A 765 -1.48 4.80 18.92
CA ALA A 765 -2.47 5.21 19.89
C ALA A 765 -1.98 6.35 20.81
N LEU A 766 -0.68 6.45 21.09
CA LEU A 766 -0.10 7.59 21.83
C LEU A 766 -0.33 8.92 21.09
N GLY A 767 -0.19 8.93 19.78
CA GLY A 767 -0.53 10.11 18.97
C GLY A 767 -2.03 10.44 19.03
N ALA A 768 -2.88 9.41 18.92
CA ALA A 768 -4.33 9.58 18.94
C ALA A 768 -4.87 10.11 20.27
N ILE A 769 -4.37 9.62 21.41
CA ILE A 769 -4.84 10.04 22.76
C ILE A 769 -4.31 11.42 23.18
N SER A 770 -3.21 11.88 22.59
CA SER A 770 -2.45 13.09 23.04
C SER A 770 -3.28 14.36 23.10
N SER A 771 -4.23 14.53 22.19
CA SER A 771 -5.01 15.77 22.03
C SER A 771 -5.89 16.16 23.23
N GLY A 772 -6.16 15.23 24.16
CA GLY A 772 -6.96 15.48 25.36
C GLY A 772 -6.14 15.40 26.65
N GLN A 773 -4.85 15.14 26.59
CA GLN A 773 -4.00 14.96 27.77
C GLN A 773 -3.50 16.27 28.36
N THR A 774 -3.22 16.30 29.68
CA THR A 774 -2.56 17.41 30.35
C THR A 774 -1.10 17.56 29.87
N THR A 775 -0.50 18.75 30.06
CA THR A 775 0.88 19.05 29.67
C THR A 775 1.89 18.04 30.22
N ASP A 776 1.75 17.65 31.51
CA ASP A 776 2.63 16.66 32.13
C ASP A 776 2.53 15.28 31.45
N LYS A 777 1.30 14.84 31.15
CA LYS A 777 1.06 13.58 30.45
C LYS A 777 1.52 13.62 29.00
N LEU A 778 1.35 14.76 28.33
CA LEU A 778 1.87 14.97 26.99
C LEU A 778 3.41 14.89 26.94
N THR A 779 4.08 15.41 27.98
CA THR A 779 5.54 15.26 28.12
C THR A 779 5.94 13.79 28.20
N VAL A 780 5.24 12.97 29.00
CA VAL A 780 5.50 11.53 29.10
C VAL A 780 5.32 10.83 27.74
N ILE A 781 4.28 11.20 26.97
CA ILE A 781 4.05 10.66 25.61
C ILE A 781 5.24 11.00 24.69
N LEU A 782 5.65 12.27 24.67
CA LEU A 782 6.76 12.73 23.81
C LEU A 782 8.08 12.06 24.17
N GLU A 783 8.41 11.92 25.46
CA GLU A 783 9.62 11.22 25.93
C GLU A 783 9.60 9.72 25.54
N ARG A 784 8.43 9.06 25.63
CA ARG A 784 8.29 7.68 25.19
C ARG A 784 8.51 7.57 23.68
N LEU A 785 7.87 8.43 22.86
CA LEU A 785 8.03 8.43 21.40
C LEU A 785 9.46 8.79 20.99
N GLU A 786 10.14 9.72 21.68
CA GLU A 786 11.55 10.05 21.46
C GLU A 786 12.48 8.87 21.72
N THR A 787 12.16 8.06 22.74
CA THR A 787 12.92 6.85 23.05
C THR A 787 12.74 5.81 21.94
N ILE A 788 11.49 5.56 21.52
CA ILE A 788 11.14 4.59 20.47
C ILE A 788 11.66 5.04 19.11
N ALA A 789 11.71 6.35 18.82
CA ALA A 789 12.27 6.90 17.60
C ALA A 789 13.73 6.50 17.34
N LYS A 790 14.47 6.06 18.36
CA LYS A 790 15.88 5.61 18.24
C LYS A 790 16.01 4.18 17.69
N GLU A 791 14.93 3.42 17.67
CA GLU A 791 14.89 2.08 17.11
C GLU A 791 15.02 2.13 15.58
N THR A 792 15.64 1.10 15.00
CA THR A 792 15.95 1.06 13.55
C THR A 792 14.91 0.31 12.73
N PHE A 793 14.01 -0.43 13.39
CA PHE A 793 13.00 -1.19 12.67
C PHE A 793 12.02 -0.27 11.92
N PHE A 794 11.90 -0.49 10.61
CA PHE A 794 11.14 0.33 9.67
C PHE A 794 9.72 0.64 10.14
N LEU A 795 8.93 -0.41 10.46
CA LEU A 795 7.52 -0.23 10.86
C LEU A 795 7.38 0.56 12.18
N THR A 796 8.33 0.40 13.11
CA THR A 796 8.36 1.18 14.35
C THR A 796 8.60 2.66 14.04
N GLN A 797 9.56 2.98 13.18
CA GLN A 797 9.84 4.36 12.78
C GLN A 797 8.64 5.01 12.10
N VAL A 798 7.96 4.30 11.18
CA VAL A 798 6.72 4.77 10.55
C VAL A 798 5.60 4.99 11.58
N ALA A 799 5.43 4.08 12.54
CA ALA A 799 4.43 4.23 13.61
C ALA A 799 4.69 5.46 14.49
N VAL A 800 5.97 5.73 14.81
CA VAL A 800 6.40 6.92 15.55
C VAL A 800 6.12 8.20 14.74
N CYS A 801 6.46 8.24 13.46
CA CYS A 801 6.16 9.40 12.60
C CYS A 801 4.66 9.70 12.56
N ASN A 802 3.84 8.65 12.41
CA ASN A 802 2.39 8.79 12.42
C ASN A 802 1.84 9.29 13.76
N ALA A 803 2.40 8.83 14.88
CA ALA A 803 2.01 9.29 16.21
C ALA A 803 2.38 10.76 16.43
N LEU A 804 3.67 11.13 16.18
CA LEU A 804 4.16 12.50 16.35
C LEU A 804 3.44 13.48 15.43
N GLY A 805 3.10 13.11 14.20
CA GLY A 805 2.33 13.93 13.25
C GLY A 805 0.92 14.29 13.73
N GLN A 806 0.40 13.63 14.77
CA GLN A 806 -0.87 13.98 15.40
C GLN A 806 -0.72 14.97 16.57
N ILE A 807 0.47 15.11 17.13
CA ILE A 807 0.74 15.89 18.33
C ILE A 807 1.01 17.37 18.00
N GLU A 808 0.21 18.27 18.53
CA GLU A 808 0.38 19.72 18.36
C GLU A 808 1.41 20.28 19.36
N ASN A 809 2.70 19.95 19.16
CA ASN A 809 3.78 20.38 20.04
C ASN A 809 5.08 20.53 19.25
N ALA A 810 5.87 21.59 19.52
CA ALA A 810 7.13 21.84 18.84
C ALA A 810 8.19 20.74 19.05
N LYS A 811 8.20 20.07 20.22
CA LYS A 811 9.10 18.93 20.50
C LYS A 811 8.87 17.78 19.51
N ALA A 812 7.63 17.58 19.04
CA ALA A 812 7.35 16.57 18.01
C ALA A 812 8.09 16.85 16.70
N ILE A 813 8.20 18.14 16.29
CA ILE A 813 8.96 18.56 15.11
C ILE A 813 10.44 18.20 15.27
N VAL A 814 11.03 18.49 16.45
CA VAL A 814 12.44 18.21 16.71
C VAL A 814 12.74 16.71 16.61
N ILE A 815 11.87 15.87 17.20
CA ILE A 815 12.03 14.41 17.17
C ILE A 815 11.90 13.89 15.72
N LEU A 816 10.91 14.38 14.95
CA LEU A 816 10.69 14.01 13.56
C LEU A 816 11.87 14.40 12.65
N GLN A 817 12.42 15.63 12.82
CA GLN A 817 13.60 16.07 12.08
C GLN A 817 14.82 15.20 12.40
N ALA A 818 15.08 14.93 13.67
CA ALA A 818 16.18 14.06 14.08
C ALA A 818 16.03 12.62 13.53
N LEU A 819 14.81 12.12 13.39
CA LEU A 819 14.54 10.82 12.75
C LEU A 819 14.75 10.89 11.24
N SER A 820 14.26 11.93 10.57
CA SER A 820 14.44 12.16 9.13
C SER A 820 15.92 12.22 8.75
N ASP A 821 16.73 12.95 9.54
CA ASP A 821 18.17 13.13 9.29
C ASP A 821 18.98 11.84 9.50
N ARG A 822 18.52 10.95 10.38
CA ARG A 822 19.23 9.72 10.75
C ARG A 822 18.86 8.51 9.92
N THR A 823 17.60 8.42 9.49
CA THR A 823 17.11 7.21 8.81
C THR A 823 17.75 7.05 7.42
N PRO A 824 18.27 5.85 7.09
CA PRO A 824 18.73 5.58 5.72
C PRO A 824 17.56 5.34 4.75
N ASP A 825 16.35 5.06 5.26
CA ASP A 825 15.19 4.71 4.45
C ASP A 825 14.43 5.95 3.96
N GLY A 826 14.34 6.14 2.65
CA GLY A 826 13.67 7.27 1.99
C GLY A 826 12.18 7.38 2.32
N ARG A 827 11.51 6.24 2.57
CA ARG A 827 10.09 6.20 2.95
C ARG A 827 9.87 6.77 4.35
N VAL A 828 10.69 6.35 5.31
CA VAL A 828 10.64 6.89 6.67
C VAL A 828 10.94 8.38 6.66
N ARG A 829 11.97 8.78 5.89
CA ARG A 829 12.35 10.21 5.74
C ARG A 829 11.18 11.03 5.22
N ARG A 830 10.52 10.58 4.14
CA ARG A 830 9.34 11.26 3.58
C ARG A 830 8.20 11.36 4.59
N VAL A 831 7.85 10.27 5.27
CA VAL A 831 6.77 10.27 6.28
C VAL A 831 7.09 11.22 7.43
N ALA A 832 8.35 11.29 7.87
CA ALA A 832 8.78 12.21 8.93
C ALA A 832 8.68 13.68 8.49
N GLU A 833 9.12 14.02 7.28
CA GLU A 833 9.03 15.37 6.72
C GLU A 833 7.57 15.82 6.51
N GLU A 834 6.72 14.95 5.97
CA GLU A 834 5.28 15.23 5.86
C GLU A 834 4.63 15.43 7.23
N ALA A 835 5.03 14.64 8.23
CA ALA A 835 4.57 14.82 9.62
C ALA A 835 5.05 16.16 10.22
N VAL A 836 6.30 16.60 9.95
CA VAL A 836 6.81 17.93 10.35
C VAL A 836 5.91 19.03 9.77
N GLN A 837 5.66 18.99 8.45
CA GLN A 837 4.80 19.98 7.79
C GLN A 837 3.39 20.03 8.40
N LYS A 838 2.84 18.85 8.72
CA LYS A 838 1.53 18.72 9.35
C LYS A 838 1.48 19.36 10.74
N VAL A 839 2.48 19.09 11.57
CA VAL A 839 2.58 19.69 12.92
C VAL A 839 2.79 21.20 12.83
N GLN A 840 3.68 21.67 11.94
CA GLN A 840 3.90 23.11 11.70
C GLN A 840 2.63 23.84 11.28
N LYS A 841 1.84 23.24 10.38
CA LYS A 841 0.55 23.79 9.94
C LYS A 841 -0.45 23.93 11.10
N LYS A 842 -0.49 22.94 12.00
CA LYS A 842 -1.36 22.97 13.18
C LYS A 842 -0.96 24.03 14.21
N LEU A 843 0.33 24.20 14.46
CA LEU A 843 0.84 25.17 15.44
C LEU A 843 0.73 26.63 14.95
N GLY A 844 0.65 26.86 13.63
CA GLY A 844 0.79 28.17 13.02
C GLY A 844 2.27 28.59 12.92
N SER A 845 2.66 29.21 11.79
CA SER A 845 4.07 29.39 11.45
C SER A 845 4.88 30.23 12.45
N GLU A 846 4.34 31.30 13.03
CA GLU A 846 5.06 32.17 13.98
C GLU A 846 5.26 31.50 15.34
N LYS A 847 4.23 30.86 15.87
CA LYS A 847 4.32 30.15 17.16
C LYS A 847 5.24 28.93 17.09
N ALA A 848 5.18 28.18 16.00
CA ALA A 848 6.06 27.03 15.75
C ALA A 848 7.54 27.43 15.70
N ILE A 849 7.86 28.54 15.04
CA ILE A 849 9.26 29.06 14.94
C ILE A 849 9.78 29.48 16.32
N GLN A 850 8.95 30.13 17.14
CA GLN A 850 9.35 30.54 18.47
C GLN A 850 9.58 29.34 19.40
N GLU A 851 8.66 28.36 19.43
CA GLU A 851 8.76 27.15 20.25
C GLU A 851 9.96 26.28 19.81
N ILE A 852 10.22 26.17 18.50
CA ILE A 852 11.40 25.47 17.98
C ILE A 852 12.71 26.13 18.42
N ARG A 853 12.79 27.46 18.41
CA ARG A 853 13.97 28.17 18.88
C ARG A 853 14.24 27.93 20.36
N GLU A 854 13.20 27.97 21.19
CA GLU A 854 13.30 27.72 22.64
C GLU A 854 13.78 26.29 22.94
N GLU A 855 13.24 25.30 22.23
CA GLU A 855 13.62 23.88 22.39
C GLU A 855 15.06 23.62 21.87
N LEU A 856 15.47 24.27 20.79
CA LEU A 856 16.81 24.16 20.22
C LEU A 856 17.88 24.75 21.18
N GLU A 857 17.58 25.86 21.85
CA GLU A 857 18.45 26.42 22.88
C GLU A 857 18.56 25.52 24.12
N LYS A 858 17.46 24.87 24.53
CA LYS A 858 17.47 23.92 25.62
C LYS A 858 18.32 22.67 25.29
N MET A 859 18.18 22.13 24.10
CA MET A 859 19.00 20.99 23.64
C MET A 859 20.48 21.36 23.53
N LYS A 860 20.82 22.58 23.12
CA LYS A 860 22.21 23.05 23.12
C LYS A 860 22.79 23.10 24.53
N GLN A 861 22.02 23.59 25.50
CA GLN A 861 22.45 23.64 26.90
C GLN A 861 22.66 22.21 27.47
N GLU A 862 21.74 21.31 27.22
CA GLU A 862 21.85 19.88 27.63
C GLU A 862 23.06 19.20 26.99
N ASN A 863 23.33 19.45 25.69
CA ASN A 863 24.50 18.93 25.00
C ASN A 863 25.80 19.49 25.57
N GLN A 864 25.80 20.77 25.96
CA GLN A 864 26.96 21.39 26.58
C GLN A 864 27.25 20.87 28.00
N GLU A 865 26.18 20.58 28.77
CA GLU A 865 26.30 19.86 30.04
C GLU A 865 26.81 18.44 29.90
N LEU A 866 26.28 17.69 28.92
CA LEU A 866 26.71 16.31 28.61
C LEU A 866 28.19 16.27 28.19
N LYS A 867 28.62 17.20 27.32
CA LYS A 867 30.03 17.34 26.93
C LYS A 867 30.91 17.68 28.13
N SER A 868 30.49 18.59 29.00
CA SER A 868 31.21 18.93 30.23
C SER A 868 31.33 17.74 31.20
N ARG A 869 30.25 16.91 31.30
CA ARG A 869 30.28 15.65 32.12
C ARG A 869 31.19 14.61 31.50
N LEU A 870 31.18 14.47 30.17
CA LEU A 870 32.06 13.55 29.43
C LEU A 870 33.54 13.92 29.64
N THR A 871 33.88 15.19 29.45
CA THR A 871 35.25 15.72 29.68
C THR A 871 35.72 15.50 31.14
N LYS A 872 34.81 15.65 32.13
CA LYS A 872 35.12 15.37 33.52
C LYS A 872 35.33 13.87 33.82
N LEU A 873 34.64 12.99 33.12
CA LEU A 873 34.80 11.55 33.21
C LEU A 873 36.08 11.08 32.54
N GLU A 874 36.38 11.62 31.34
CA GLU A 874 37.64 11.35 30.63
C GLU A 874 38.86 11.82 31.47
N ALA A 875 38.79 12.99 32.10
CA ALA A 875 39.85 13.50 33.00
C ALA A 875 39.97 12.71 34.32
N LYS A 876 39.00 11.87 34.70
CA LYS A 876 39.09 10.97 35.87
C LYS A 876 39.64 9.58 35.53
N ASN A 877 39.57 9.16 34.27
CA ASN A 877 39.98 7.85 33.75
C ASN A 877 41.36 7.89 33.03
N GLY A 878 41.99 9.05 32.82
CA GLY A 878 43.34 9.25 32.39
C GLY A 878 44.18 9.72 33.58
#